data_25ba90c139ed953aa672e6f2cda0a2f6
#
_entry.id   25ba90c139ed953aa672e6f2cda0a2f6
#
_cell.length_a   1.000
_cell.length_b   1.000
_cell.length_c   1.000
_cell.angle_alpha   90.00
_cell.angle_beta   90.00
_cell.angle_gamma   90.00
#
_symmetry.space_group_name_H-M   'P 1'
#
loop_
_entity.id
_entity.type
_entity.pdbx_description
1 polymer ?
#
loop_
_entity_poly.entity_id
_entity_poly.type
_entity_poly.pdbx_seq_one_letter_code
_entity_poly.pdbx_strand_id
1 'polypeptide(L)'
;MSALVRLILLLMLPIFSAAVLAQSPAVTVSGRVLDATSRAPLPYLTVQLQGASDTALVAGRLTNQQGAFTFGGLRKGTYTLVVRAIGYQPVRQRVLVGELSAFLDLGAVLLTRETRTLDGVVVTATADGVAAALDRKTFTVADNISQSGGSVLQAMSTVPGVTVGQDGKVLVRGSDRVVVLIDGKQTALTGFGSQNGLDNLPASALERIEVITNPSARFDANASAGVINLVMKRQEQQGFNGKVGFTGGAGALWSKKENLPTIRPQYRGTPKLNPSLSVNYRRGATNTFLQGDWLHSPTLNKNEFATRTYDDGTVILQQVKRNRRTDYGTLSGGVDHRFSDRNSIVVSGLFNREKILDNGDSPFFEGSLNNRYRLWQFLEDEVKYTAFATAVLTHRFVQPGHTLAVTTNYSFHREDEQYFFTNTLPSSVGTDAFKLLSDEHVVDVNADYVRPLRQGRVEAGFKGRYRSIPVNMQFFPGTNSPLDTGAGGWAKYREVIPAAYGTYVFENQRIELEGGLRLEGIRLAYDVNPDHNTYRSDGYRYLQAFPNVRAAWKFDDAHKLSLFVNRRVDRPNEVDIRIFPKYDEPELIKVGNPGLQPQFSTAMELGYKAAWTTGSVYAAAFHQLVDGTITRITTQVPGSVLLYNVFQNGGRSRSTGSELTWKQTVSRAVSLTGSASVFRRTVDAFSGVNQYPEPVAYAAPRQQLTSGNGKLNAMLRLPRDWQVQLSSVYLAPDLLPQGRIGSRFSLDVGVKKSVQQGKGEIVLNATDLLNTNQAERTIRGTNFRIVSTDYLETQVLRLGYSWKF
;
A
#
# COMPACT_ATOMS: atom_id res chain seq x y z
N MET A 1 -3.77 -34.37 -6.18
CA MET A 1 -3.51 -33.48 -7.32
C MET A 1 -4.62 -33.68 -8.32
N SER A 2 -5.55 -32.76 -8.42
CA SER A 2 -6.76 -32.88 -9.26
C SER A 2 -6.41 -32.66 -10.74
N ALA A 3 -7.23 -33.18 -11.62
CA ALA A 3 -7.08 -33.10 -13.07
C ALA A 3 -6.81 -31.69 -13.64
N LEU A 4 -7.21 -30.65 -12.92
CA LEU A 4 -7.00 -29.24 -13.30
C LEU A 4 -5.52 -28.83 -13.31
N VAL A 5 -4.70 -29.37 -12.39
CA VAL A 5 -3.26 -29.10 -12.33
C VAL A 5 -2.51 -29.79 -13.48
N ARG A 6 -3.01 -30.95 -13.93
CA ARG A 6 -2.45 -31.66 -15.10
C ARG A 6 -2.82 -30.98 -16.41
N LEU A 7 -3.99 -30.32 -16.48
CA LEU A 7 -4.42 -29.59 -17.67
C LEU A 7 -3.62 -28.28 -17.87
N ILE A 8 -3.28 -27.58 -16.80
CA ILE A 8 -2.49 -26.35 -16.85
C ILE A 8 -1.02 -26.67 -17.22
N LEU A 9 -0.48 -27.78 -16.76
CA LEU A 9 0.88 -28.22 -17.14
C LEU A 9 0.96 -28.71 -18.59
N LEU A 10 -0.11 -29.26 -19.14
CA LEU A 10 -0.15 -29.74 -20.55
C LEU A 10 -0.40 -28.60 -21.56
N LEU A 11 -0.98 -27.48 -21.15
CA LEU A 11 -1.19 -26.29 -22.00
C LEU A 11 0.03 -25.38 -22.13
N MET A 12 1.07 -25.59 -21.32
CA MET A 12 2.29 -24.79 -21.36
C MET A 12 3.43 -25.39 -22.20
N LEU A 13 3.28 -26.61 -22.73
CA LEU A 13 4.36 -27.30 -23.46
C LEU A 13 4.51 -27.04 -24.97
N PRO A 14 3.58 -26.45 -25.74
CA PRO A 14 3.78 -26.28 -27.18
C PRO A 14 4.29 -24.91 -27.66
N ILE A 15 4.81 -24.03 -26.79
CA ILE A 15 5.27 -22.68 -27.26
C ILE A 15 6.77 -22.63 -27.53
N PHE A 16 7.52 -23.70 -27.30
CA PHE A 16 8.97 -23.70 -27.48
C PHE A 16 9.52 -24.33 -28.78
N SER A 17 8.68 -24.57 -29.75
CA SER A 17 9.16 -25.13 -31.03
C SER A 17 8.59 -24.31 -32.20
N ALA A 18 9.30 -23.30 -32.66
CA ALA A 18 9.46 -22.85 -34.02
C ALA A 18 9.89 -21.38 -34.12
N ALA A 19 11.17 -21.13 -34.23
CA ALA A 19 11.69 -19.99 -34.99
C ALA A 19 13.19 -20.14 -35.17
N VAL A 20 13.60 -21.10 -36.00
CA VAL A 20 14.84 -20.92 -36.74
C VAL A 20 14.46 -20.04 -37.93
N LEU A 21 14.65 -18.73 -37.80
CA LEU A 21 14.56 -17.78 -38.91
C LEU A 21 15.93 -17.26 -39.24
N ALA A 22 16.23 -17.29 -40.51
CA ALA A 22 17.45 -16.86 -41.18
C ALA A 22 17.99 -15.54 -40.56
N GLN A 23 19.22 -15.55 -40.11
CA GLN A 23 19.95 -14.36 -39.63
C GLN A 23 20.30 -13.51 -40.87
N SER A 24 19.61 -12.38 -41.01
CA SER A 24 20.06 -11.28 -41.84
C SER A 24 21.39 -10.75 -41.26
N PRO A 25 22.35 -10.30 -42.08
CA PRO A 25 23.63 -9.78 -41.56
C PRO A 25 23.37 -8.64 -40.57
N ALA A 26 23.80 -8.83 -39.34
CA ALA A 26 23.60 -7.90 -38.24
C ALA A 26 24.79 -6.94 -38.18
N VAL A 27 24.53 -5.64 -38.29
CA VAL A 27 25.53 -4.58 -38.23
C VAL A 27 25.78 -4.16 -36.78
N THR A 28 27.05 -3.93 -36.43
CA THR A 28 27.44 -3.36 -35.12
C THR A 28 27.77 -1.88 -35.30
N VAL A 29 27.13 -1.04 -34.48
CA VAL A 29 27.38 0.42 -34.44
C VAL A 29 28.09 0.75 -33.13
N SER A 30 29.24 1.45 -33.21
CA SER A 30 29.99 1.88 -32.04
C SER A 30 30.30 3.38 -32.09
N GLY A 31 30.76 3.93 -30.96
CA GLY A 31 31.21 5.31 -30.83
C GLY A 31 31.65 5.64 -29.42
N ARG A 32 32.11 6.88 -29.21
CA ARG A 32 32.52 7.39 -27.87
C ARG A 32 31.83 8.69 -27.55
N VAL A 33 31.31 8.85 -26.35
CA VAL A 33 30.72 10.09 -25.85
C VAL A 33 31.76 10.87 -25.06
N LEU A 34 32.04 12.10 -25.51
CA LEU A 34 33.05 12.98 -24.92
C LEU A 34 32.43 14.35 -24.58
N ASP A 35 32.95 15.03 -23.57
CA ASP A 35 32.69 16.42 -23.28
C ASP A 35 33.24 17.29 -24.44
N ALA A 36 32.43 18.18 -24.98
CA ALA A 36 32.79 18.99 -26.15
C ALA A 36 33.97 19.94 -25.88
N THR A 37 34.11 20.45 -24.64
CA THR A 37 35.13 21.40 -24.25
C THR A 37 36.42 20.73 -23.75
N SER A 38 36.29 19.81 -22.81
CA SER A 38 37.47 19.16 -22.19
C SER A 38 37.97 17.90 -22.94
N ARG A 39 37.17 17.40 -23.90
CA ARG A 39 37.42 16.13 -24.60
C ARG A 39 37.51 14.91 -23.66
N ALA A 40 37.20 15.09 -22.41
CA ALA A 40 37.16 13.99 -21.45
C ALA A 40 36.08 12.98 -21.79
N PRO A 41 36.32 11.66 -21.63
CA PRO A 41 35.26 10.66 -21.80
C PRO A 41 34.15 10.83 -20.77
N LEU A 42 32.92 10.65 -21.22
CA LEU A 42 31.72 10.72 -20.36
C LEU A 42 31.21 9.28 -20.11
N PRO A 43 31.59 8.68 -18.99
CA PRO A 43 31.23 7.31 -18.67
C PRO A 43 29.79 7.22 -18.11
N TYR A 44 29.21 6.02 -18.23
CA TYR A 44 27.93 5.63 -17.68
C TYR A 44 26.73 6.48 -18.13
N LEU A 45 26.83 7.06 -19.33
CA LEU A 45 25.72 7.76 -19.97
C LEU A 45 24.84 6.81 -20.76
N THR A 46 23.55 7.03 -20.70
CA THR A 46 22.60 6.30 -21.55
C THR A 46 22.64 6.81 -22.98
N VAL A 47 23.06 5.97 -23.90
CA VAL A 47 22.98 6.15 -25.35
C VAL A 47 21.81 5.36 -25.87
N GLN A 48 20.87 5.99 -26.56
CA GLN A 48 19.67 5.38 -27.12
C GLN A 48 19.70 5.41 -28.64
N LEU A 49 19.28 4.32 -29.27
CA LEU A 49 19.02 4.25 -30.69
C LEU A 49 17.50 4.15 -30.92
N GLN A 50 16.95 5.10 -31.65
CA GLN A 50 15.51 5.21 -31.94
C GLN A 50 15.26 5.00 -33.43
N GLY A 51 14.08 4.48 -33.82
CA GLY A 51 13.65 4.42 -35.21
C GLY A 51 13.46 5.85 -35.77
N ALA A 52 13.86 6.08 -37.02
CA ALA A 52 13.79 7.42 -37.61
C ALA A 52 12.35 7.87 -37.90
N SER A 53 11.42 6.95 -38.14
CA SER A 53 10.04 7.22 -38.53
C SER A 53 9.05 7.31 -37.38
N ASP A 54 9.30 6.63 -36.24
CA ASP A 54 8.35 6.48 -35.17
C ASP A 54 8.90 6.86 -33.77
N THR A 55 10.16 7.26 -33.68
CA THR A 55 10.89 7.56 -32.43
C THR A 55 10.86 6.43 -31.38
N ALA A 56 10.47 5.21 -31.78
CA ALA A 56 10.47 4.04 -30.93
C ALA A 56 11.90 3.65 -30.53
N LEU A 57 12.11 3.32 -29.28
CA LEU A 57 13.41 2.88 -28.78
C LEU A 57 13.74 1.49 -29.38
N VAL A 58 14.80 1.43 -30.18
CA VAL A 58 15.31 0.21 -30.79
C VAL A 58 16.32 -0.47 -29.88
N ALA A 59 17.25 0.28 -29.29
CA ALA A 59 18.24 -0.22 -28.35
C ALA A 59 18.74 0.90 -27.40
N GLY A 60 19.15 0.54 -26.19
CA GLY A 60 19.81 1.42 -25.23
C GLY A 60 21.09 0.78 -24.71
N ARG A 61 22.16 1.57 -24.52
CA ARG A 61 23.45 1.14 -23.96
C ARG A 61 23.98 2.23 -23.02
N LEU A 62 24.74 1.81 -22.01
CA LEU A 62 25.53 2.72 -21.18
C LEU A 62 26.95 2.82 -21.76
N THR A 63 27.52 4.03 -21.71
CA THR A 63 28.93 4.22 -22.02
C THR A 63 29.79 3.59 -20.92
N ASN A 64 30.93 2.95 -21.33
CA ASN A 64 31.93 2.43 -20.40
C ASN A 64 32.80 3.54 -19.80
N GLN A 65 33.83 3.19 -19.01
CA GLN A 65 34.77 4.16 -18.41
C GLN A 65 35.50 5.07 -19.40
N GLN A 66 35.66 4.62 -20.64
CA GLN A 66 36.27 5.37 -21.73
C GLN A 66 35.24 6.11 -22.58
N GLY A 67 33.99 6.20 -22.11
CA GLY A 67 32.87 6.84 -22.81
C GLY A 67 32.39 6.04 -24.05
N ALA A 68 32.89 4.83 -24.29
CA ALA A 68 32.54 4.02 -25.46
C ALA A 68 31.20 3.29 -25.28
N PHE A 69 30.45 3.17 -26.38
CA PHE A 69 29.21 2.39 -26.49
C PHE A 69 29.21 1.52 -27.75
N THR A 70 28.45 0.42 -27.73
CA THR A 70 28.31 -0.49 -28.86
C THR A 70 26.89 -1.06 -28.93
N PHE A 71 26.28 -0.98 -30.11
CA PHE A 71 25.00 -1.61 -30.44
C PHE A 71 25.25 -2.72 -31.46
N GLY A 72 25.09 -3.97 -31.08
CA GLY A 72 25.14 -5.12 -31.95
C GLY A 72 23.77 -5.57 -32.43
N GLY A 73 23.72 -6.29 -33.56
CA GLY A 73 22.48 -6.92 -34.01
C GLY A 73 21.51 -6.00 -34.74
N LEU A 74 21.98 -4.86 -35.27
CA LEU A 74 21.10 -3.90 -35.95
C LEU A 74 20.81 -4.34 -37.37
N ARG A 75 19.55 -4.21 -37.78
CA ARG A 75 19.12 -4.41 -39.17
C ARG A 75 19.40 -3.15 -39.99
N LYS A 76 19.48 -3.29 -41.31
CA LYS A 76 19.59 -2.14 -42.21
C LYS A 76 18.41 -1.16 -41.97
N GLY A 77 18.68 0.12 -41.94
CA GLY A 77 17.67 1.15 -41.73
C GLY A 77 18.26 2.48 -41.27
N THR A 78 17.39 3.45 -41.17
CA THR A 78 17.75 4.75 -40.60
C THR A 78 17.36 4.78 -39.13
N TYR A 79 18.28 5.17 -38.27
CA TYR A 79 18.11 5.31 -36.83
C TYR A 79 18.45 6.73 -36.39
N THR A 80 18.01 7.10 -35.21
CA THR A 80 18.42 8.33 -34.52
C THR A 80 19.13 7.93 -33.23
N LEU A 81 20.43 8.24 -33.15
CA LEU A 81 21.19 8.15 -31.90
C LEU A 81 20.80 9.33 -31.02
N VAL A 82 20.41 9.06 -29.80
CA VAL A 82 20.06 10.06 -28.80
C VAL A 82 20.94 9.85 -27.57
N VAL A 83 21.72 10.87 -27.24
CA VAL A 83 22.52 10.88 -26.02
C VAL A 83 22.03 12.00 -25.13
N ARG A 84 21.70 11.68 -23.90
CA ARG A 84 21.26 12.63 -22.89
C ARG A 84 22.11 12.47 -21.64
N ALA A 85 22.63 13.57 -21.13
CA ALA A 85 23.39 13.61 -19.88
C ALA A 85 22.96 14.84 -19.07
N ILE A 86 22.94 14.66 -17.76
CA ILE A 86 22.66 15.78 -16.82
C ILE A 86 23.75 16.82 -16.96
N GLY A 87 23.34 18.07 -17.21
CA GLY A 87 24.28 19.18 -17.42
C GLY A 87 24.83 19.31 -18.84
N TYR A 88 24.28 18.55 -19.79
CA TYR A 88 24.64 18.64 -21.20
C TYR A 88 23.40 18.79 -22.08
N GLN A 89 23.55 19.50 -23.19
CA GLN A 89 22.53 19.56 -24.21
C GLN A 89 22.34 18.18 -24.86
N PRO A 90 21.09 17.70 -25.05
CA PRO A 90 20.85 16.42 -25.66
C PRO A 90 21.32 16.41 -27.13
N VAL A 91 22.12 15.42 -27.49
CA VAL A 91 22.56 15.23 -28.88
C VAL A 91 21.64 14.23 -29.58
N ARG A 92 21.19 14.60 -30.80
CA ARG A 92 20.47 13.72 -31.70
C ARG A 92 21.23 13.65 -33.01
N GLN A 93 21.66 12.44 -33.40
CA GLN A 93 22.43 12.18 -34.61
C GLN A 93 21.77 11.09 -35.45
N ARG A 94 21.53 11.39 -36.70
CA ARG A 94 20.97 10.40 -37.64
C ARG A 94 22.08 9.37 -38.00
N VAL A 95 21.74 8.10 -37.91
CA VAL A 95 22.61 6.95 -38.18
C VAL A 95 22.00 6.10 -39.29
N LEU A 96 22.70 5.96 -40.40
CA LEU A 96 22.30 5.14 -41.54
C LEU A 96 23.07 3.82 -41.49
N VAL A 97 22.38 2.73 -41.26
CA VAL A 97 22.95 1.38 -41.24
C VAL A 97 22.70 0.75 -42.61
N GLY A 98 23.76 0.65 -43.41
CA GLY A 98 23.75 0.12 -44.79
C GLY A 98 24.02 -1.39 -44.88
N GLU A 99 24.03 -1.93 -46.11
CA GLU A 99 24.25 -3.37 -46.39
C GLU A 99 25.73 -3.80 -46.47
N LEU A 100 26.65 -2.85 -46.63
CA LEU A 100 28.02 -3.14 -47.03
C LEU A 100 29.07 -3.18 -45.89
N SER A 101 28.67 -2.92 -44.64
CA SER A 101 29.59 -2.89 -43.50
C SER A 101 29.04 -3.66 -42.31
N ALA A 102 29.74 -4.69 -41.87
CA ALA A 102 29.42 -5.39 -40.62
C ALA A 102 29.67 -4.51 -39.37
N PHE A 103 30.38 -3.40 -39.52
CA PHE A 103 30.76 -2.50 -38.44
C PHE A 103 30.67 -1.03 -38.88
N LEU A 104 30.04 -0.17 -38.12
CA LEU A 104 29.91 1.27 -38.31
C LEU A 104 30.42 2.00 -37.05
N ASP A 105 31.53 2.71 -37.17
CA ASP A 105 32.04 3.56 -36.09
C ASP A 105 31.54 5.01 -36.31
N LEU A 106 30.80 5.55 -35.31
CA LEU A 106 30.30 6.91 -35.30
C LEU A 106 31.37 7.92 -34.82
N GLY A 107 32.54 7.43 -34.37
CA GLY A 107 33.58 8.28 -33.81
C GLY A 107 33.17 8.95 -32.48
N ALA A 108 33.61 10.21 -32.32
CA ALA A 108 33.33 10.97 -31.11
C ALA A 108 31.96 11.72 -31.16
N VAL A 109 31.05 11.35 -30.31
CA VAL A 109 29.77 12.08 -30.06
C VAL A 109 30.02 13.11 -28.96
N LEU A 110 30.04 14.38 -29.35
CA LEU A 110 30.41 15.49 -28.48
C LEU A 110 29.16 16.05 -27.77
N LEU A 111 29.17 16.09 -26.42
CA LEU A 111 28.13 16.73 -25.62
C LEU A 111 28.60 18.11 -25.14
N THR A 112 27.86 19.13 -25.50
CA THR A 112 28.09 20.50 -25.03
C THR A 112 27.45 20.70 -23.68
N ARG A 113 28.18 21.24 -22.69
CA ARG A 113 27.61 21.55 -21.39
C ARG A 113 26.49 22.57 -21.52
N GLU A 114 25.41 22.33 -20.85
CA GLU A 114 24.29 23.27 -20.75
C GLU A 114 24.64 24.30 -19.70
N THR A 115 24.83 25.58 -20.12
CA THR A 115 25.05 26.70 -19.21
C THR A 115 23.78 27.23 -18.55
N ARG A 116 22.66 26.54 -18.77
CA ARG A 116 21.41 26.83 -18.05
C ARG A 116 21.46 26.17 -16.67
N THR A 117 21.14 26.93 -15.63
CA THR A 117 20.85 26.44 -14.28
C THR A 117 20.00 25.18 -14.37
N LEU A 118 20.57 24.06 -13.95
CA LEU A 118 19.87 22.77 -13.89
C LEU A 118 18.66 22.91 -12.94
N ASP A 119 17.49 22.98 -13.54
CA ASP A 119 16.25 22.70 -12.82
C ASP A 119 16.37 21.30 -12.20
N GLY A 120 16.04 21.18 -10.92
CA GLY A 120 16.22 19.95 -10.15
C GLY A 120 15.70 18.75 -10.89
N VAL A 121 16.61 17.87 -11.24
CA VAL A 121 16.25 16.56 -11.79
C VAL A 121 15.62 15.76 -10.65
N VAL A 122 14.32 15.89 -10.50
CA VAL A 122 13.55 14.74 -10.09
C VAL A 122 13.79 13.73 -11.19
N VAL A 123 14.44 12.63 -10.88
CA VAL A 123 14.48 11.46 -11.75
C VAL A 123 13.03 11.01 -11.90
N THR A 124 12.32 11.59 -12.85
CA THR A 124 11.19 10.91 -13.45
C THR A 124 11.81 9.76 -14.24
N ALA A 125 12.06 8.66 -13.53
CA ALA A 125 12.12 7.38 -14.18
C ALA A 125 10.78 7.26 -14.92
N THR A 126 10.77 7.59 -16.21
CA THR A 126 9.68 7.21 -17.09
C THR A 126 9.63 5.71 -17.01
N ALA A 127 8.81 5.32 -16.13
CA ALA A 127 8.12 4.12 -15.88
C ALA A 127 8.30 3.01 -16.91
N ASP A 128 9.25 2.15 -16.64
CA ASP A 128 8.96 0.75 -16.74
C ASP A 128 8.67 0.26 -15.34
N GLY A 129 7.40 0.22 -14.98
CA GLY A 129 6.91 0.01 -13.62
C GLY A 129 7.27 -1.30 -12.93
N VAL A 130 8.14 -2.12 -13.51
CA VAL A 130 8.72 -3.34 -12.95
C VAL A 130 10.24 -3.34 -13.12
N ALA A 131 10.82 -2.39 -13.85
CA ALA A 131 12.16 -2.50 -14.40
C ALA A 131 13.29 -1.82 -13.61
N ALA A 132 13.03 -0.77 -12.85
CA ALA A 132 14.12 0.14 -12.46
C ALA A 132 14.80 -0.17 -11.12
N ALA A 133 14.13 -0.74 -10.14
CA ALA A 133 14.75 -1.08 -8.85
C ALA A 133 14.35 -2.48 -8.41
N LEU A 134 15.29 -3.26 -7.89
CA LEU A 134 15.01 -4.60 -7.39
C LEU A 134 14.15 -4.62 -6.12
N ASP A 135 14.15 -3.51 -5.41
CA ASP A 135 13.49 -3.38 -4.11
C ASP A 135 12.06 -2.88 -4.20
N ARG A 136 11.63 -2.33 -5.35
CA ARG A 136 10.31 -1.73 -5.47
C ARG A 136 9.61 -2.00 -6.80
N LYS A 137 8.29 -2.15 -6.72
CA LYS A 137 7.37 -2.20 -7.87
C LYS A 137 6.58 -0.90 -7.87
N THR A 138 6.58 -0.17 -8.98
CA THR A 138 5.93 1.14 -9.11
C THR A 138 4.68 1.03 -9.97
N PHE A 139 3.57 1.62 -9.53
CA PHE A 139 2.28 1.64 -10.21
C PHE A 139 1.77 3.07 -10.31
N THR A 140 1.62 3.57 -11.52
CA THR A 140 1.10 4.91 -11.78
C THR A 140 -0.41 4.93 -11.57
N VAL A 141 -0.92 5.84 -10.73
CA VAL A 141 -2.35 5.90 -10.41
C VAL A 141 -3.16 6.39 -11.62
N ALA A 142 -2.60 7.23 -12.48
CA ALA A 142 -3.25 7.68 -13.70
C ALA A 142 -3.55 6.57 -14.72
N ASP A 143 -2.83 5.43 -14.64
CA ASP A 143 -3.06 4.24 -15.46
C ASP A 143 -4.14 3.32 -14.87
N ASN A 144 -4.61 3.59 -13.66
CA ASN A 144 -5.67 2.84 -13.00
C ASN A 144 -7.04 3.48 -13.23
N ILE A 145 -7.58 3.32 -14.44
CA ILE A 145 -8.82 3.95 -14.88
C ILE A 145 -10.02 3.38 -14.13
N SER A 146 -10.02 2.08 -13.85
CA SER A 146 -11.12 1.36 -13.18
C SER A 146 -11.38 1.83 -11.75
N GLN A 147 -10.39 2.46 -11.10
CA GLN A 147 -10.49 3.00 -9.73
C GLN A 147 -10.44 4.54 -9.70
N SER A 148 -10.52 5.20 -10.84
CA SER A 148 -10.47 6.66 -10.91
C SER A 148 -11.64 7.30 -10.14
N GLY A 149 -11.36 8.30 -9.31
CA GLY A 149 -12.34 8.96 -8.42
C GLY A 149 -12.73 8.14 -7.20
N GLY A 150 -12.06 7.00 -6.96
CA GLY A 150 -12.17 6.22 -5.73
C GLY A 150 -11.11 6.61 -4.69
N SER A 151 -11.08 5.87 -3.59
CA SER A 151 -10.08 6.03 -2.54
C SER A 151 -8.73 5.42 -2.89
N VAL A 152 -7.69 5.77 -2.12
CA VAL A 152 -6.36 5.13 -2.21
C VAL A 152 -6.45 3.63 -1.93
N LEU A 153 -7.29 3.23 -0.98
CA LEU A 153 -7.50 1.82 -0.64
C LEU A 153 -8.10 1.05 -1.82
N GLN A 154 -9.09 1.63 -2.51
CA GLN A 154 -9.67 1.07 -3.73
C GLN A 154 -8.62 0.97 -4.84
N ALA A 155 -7.80 2.01 -5.06
CA ALA A 155 -6.72 1.97 -6.03
C ALA A 155 -5.68 0.87 -5.72
N MET A 156 -5.38 0.64 -4.44
CA MET A 156 -4.47 -0.45 -4.02
C MET A 156 -5.04 -1.86 -4.27
N SER A 157 -6.36 -2.02 -4.30
CA SER A 157 -6.98 -3.35 -4.51
C SER A 157 -6.55 -3.99 -5.83
N THR A 158 -6.29 -3.20 -6.87
CA THR A 158 -5.86 -3.66 -8.20
C THR A 158 -4.34 -3.71 -8.38
N VAL A 159 -3.56 -3.20 -7.41
CA VAL A 159 -2.09 -3.21 -7.47
C VAL A 159 -1.56 -4.64 -7.33
N PRO A 160 -0.73 -5.15 -8.27
CA PRO A 160 -0.10 -6.45 -8.17
C PRO A 160 0.71 -6.65 -6.88
N GLY A 161 0.51 -7.81 -6.22
CA GLY A 161 1.20 -8.17 -4.98
C GLY A 161 0.62 -7.55 -3.71
N VAL A 162 -0.38 -6.67 -3.82
CA VAL A 162 -1.10 -6.08 -2.69
C VAL A 162 -2.49 -6.69 -2.61
N THR A 163 -2.98 -6.98 -1.43
CA THR A 163 -4.37 -7.44 -1.20
C THR A 163 -5.04 -6.45 -0.25
N VAL A 164 -6.29 -6.11 -0.49
CA VAL A 164 -7.09 -5.28 0.40
C VAL A 164 -8.18 -6.13 1.03
N GLY A 165 -8.17 -6.21 2.36
CA GLY A 165 -9.21 -6.87 3.14
C GLY A 165 -10.49 -6.05 3.16
N GLN A 166 -11.62 -6.70 3.47
CA GLN A 166 -12.90 -5.99 3.65
C GLN A 166 -12.92 -5.12 4.92
N ASP A 167 -12.03 -5.42 5.86
CA ASP A 167 -11.79 -4.61 7.06
C ASP A 167 -10.87 -3.39 6.79
N GLY A 168 -10.58 -3.09 5.54
CA GLY A 168 -9.71 -1.98 5.12
C GLY A 168 -8.22 -2.24 5.30
N LYS A 169 -7.82 -3.43 5.75
CA LYS A 169 -6.41 -3.77 5.89
C LYS A 169 -5.75 -4.05 4.56
N VAL A 170 -4.55 -3.53 4.40
CA VAL A 170 -3.68 -3.80 3.26
C VAL A 170 -2.75 -4.94 3.61
N LEU A 171 -2.73 -5.97 2.78
CA LEU A 171 -1.89 -7.14 2.97
C LEU A 171 -0.91 -7.28 1.81
N VAL A 172 0.30 -7.71 2.14
CA VAL A 172 1.30 -8.17 1.17
C VAL A 172 1.64 -9.62 1.52
N ARG A 173 1.51 -10.53 0.55
CA ARG A 173 1.73 -11.98 0.76
C ARG A 173 0.91 -12.56 1.92
N GLY A 174 -0.30 -12.03 2.11
CA GLY A 174 -1.21 -12.45 3.17
C GLY A 174 -0.91 -11.92 4.57
N SER A 175 0.12 -11.08 4.77
CA SER A 175 0.40 -10.41 6.04
C SER A 175 -0.10 -8.97 6.03
N ASP A 176 -0.81 -8.54 7.06
CA ASP A 176 -1.33 -7.18 7.26
C ASP A 176 -0.31 -6.24 7.92
N ARG A 177 0.91 -6.73 8.19
CA ARG A 177 1.99 -5.96 8.81
C ARG A 177 2.77 -5.14 7.79
N VAL A 178 2.05 -4.35 7.02
CA VAL A 178 2.56 -3.45 5.97
C VAL A 178 2.66 -2.05 6.52
N VAL A 179 3.81 -1.40 6.33
CA VAL A 179 3.96 0.02 6.63
C VAL A 179 3.59 0.83 5.40
N VAL A 180 2.63 1.74 5.57
CA VAL A 180 2.25 2.68 4.52
C VAL A 180 2.92 4.03 4.80
N LEU A 181 3.62 4.55 3.79
CA LEU A 181 4.29 5.85 3.82
C LEU A 181 3.61 6.81 2.85
N ILE A 182 3.66 8.10 3.15
CA ILE A 182 3.32 9.17 2.22
C ILE A 182 4.60 9.95 1.93
N ASP A 183 5.00 10.03 0.67
CA ASP A 183 6.28 10.62 0.24
C ASP A 183 7.49 10.11 1.04
N GLY A 184 7.53 8.80 1.31
CA GLY A 184 8.59 8.13 2.04
C GLY A 184 8.54 8.28 3.56
N LYS A 185 7.44 8.83 4.13
CA LYS A 185 7.31 9.13 5.56
C LYS A 185 6.10 8.45 6.15
N GLN A 186 6.24 7.92 7.34
CA GLN A 186 5.11 7.42 8.12
C GLN A 186 4.35 8.63 8.69
N THR A 187 3.05 8.66 8.49
CA THR A 187 2.18 9.73 8.96
C THR A 187 1.05 9.17 9.81
N ALA A 188 0.43 10.02 10.61
CA ALA A 188 -0.76 9.65 11.38
C ALA A 188 -2.02 9.39 10.52
N LEU A 189 -1.97 9.63 9.19
CA LEU A 189 -3.04 9.20 8.26
C LEU A 189 -3.19 7.69 8.17
N THR A 190 -2.10 6.97 8.42
CA THR A 190 -2.14 5.52 8.61
C THR A 190 -2.43 5.16 10.07
N GLY A 191 -2.83 6.12 10.84
CA GLY A 191 -3.27 6.38 12.19
C GLY A 191 -3.19 5.25 13.19
N PHE A 192 -2.88 5.49 14.45
CA PHE A 192 -2.84 4.51 15.55
C PHE A 192 -2.45 3.07 15.15
N GLY A 193 -1.92 2.90 13.89
CA GLY A 193 -1.67 1.62 13.24
C GLY A 193 -2.85 1.04 12.44
N SER A 194 -3.94 1.74 12.37
CA SER A 194 -5.06 1.42 11.47
C SER A 194 -4.79 2.00 10.07
N GLN A 195 -5.08 1.23 9.02
CA GLN A 195 -4.95 1.67 7.63
C GLN A 195 -6.28 2.24 7.09
N ASN A 196 -7.30 2.35 7.95
CA ASN A 196 -8.65 2.75 7.55
C ASN A 196 -8.72 4.17 6.97
N GLY A 197 -7.82 5.08 7.38
CA GLY A 197 -7.73 6.42 6.79
C GLY A 197 -7.40 6.44 5.31
N LEU A 198 -6.88 5.34 4.75
CA LEU A 198 -6.60 5.20 3.32
C LEU A 198 -7.88 5.05 2.47
N ASP A 199 -8.97 4.59 3.07
CA ASP A 199 -10.26 4.47 2.37
C ASP A 199 -10.89 5.84 2.10
N ASN A 200 -10.50 6.83 2.86
CA ASN A 200 -11.01 8.18 2.75
C ASN A 200 -10.08 9.12 1.95
N LEU A 201 -8.79 8.77 1.82
CA LEU A 201 -7.85 9.53 1.00
C LEU A 201 -8.15 9.31 -0.49
N PRO A 202 -8.47 10.38 -1.28
CA PRO A 202 -8.75 10.23 -2.69
C PRO A 202 -7.54 9.74 -3.49
N ALA A 203 -7.74 8.75 -4.37
CA ALA A 203 -6.68 8.28 -5.27
C ALA A 203 -6.19 9.37 -6.23
N SER A 204 -7.03 10.38 -6.50
CA SER A 204 -6.68 11.57 -7.33
C SER A 204 -5.49 12.35 -6.77
N ALA A 205 -5.24 12.29 -5.46
CA ALA A 205 -4.12 12.94 -4.80
C ALA A 205 -2.76 12.32 -5.12
N LEU A 206 -2.74 11.06 -5.57
CA LEU A 206 -1.51 10.31 -5.81
C LEU A 206 -1.03 10.39 -7.25
N GLU A 207 0.29 10.43 -7.42
CA GLU A 207 0.99 10.19 -8.68
C GLU A 207 1.18 8.70 -8.92
N ARG A 208 1.75 8.00 -7.92
CA ARG A 208 2.06 6.57 -8.01
C ARG A 208 2.06 5.89 -6.65
N ILE A 209 1.95 4.57 -6.68
CA ILE A 209 2.08 3.67 -5.53
C ILE A 209 3.34 2.82 -5.74
N GLU A 210 4.24 2.83 -4.76
CA GLU A 210 5.46 2.02 -4.76
C GLU A 210 5.31 0.89 -3.73
N VAL A 211 5.47 -0.36 -4.17
CA VAL A 211 5.41 -1.54 -3.31
C VAL A 211 6.83 -2.10 -3.14
N ILE A 212 7.33 -2.09 -1.92
CA ILE A 212 8.68 -2.52 -1.54
C ILE A 212 8.55 -3.74 -0.66
N THR A 213 8.68 -4.92 -1.24
CA THR A 213 8.51 -6.20 -0.52
C THR A 213 9.70 -6.57 0.36
N ASN A 214 10.90 -6.09 0.00
CA ASN A 214 12.14 -6.34 0.73
C ASN A 214 12.86 -5.02 1.05
N PRO A 215 12.36 -4.22 2.02
CA PRO A 215 12.93 -2.93 2.33
C PRO A 215 14.35 -3.05 2.92
N SER A 216 15.27 -2.16 2.51
CA SER A 216 16.66 -2.10 3.00
C SER A 216 16.73 -1.64 4.47
N ALA A 217 17.94 -1.64 5.06
CA ALA A 217 18.17 -1.19 6.44
C ALA A 217 17.82 0.29 6.69
N ARG A 218 17.70 1.09 5.63
CA ARG A 218 17.26 2.50 5.69
C ARG A 218 15.81 2.65 6.20
N PHE A 219 14.96 1.68 5.88
CA PHE A 219 13.56 1.69 6.32
C PHE A 219 13.44 1.22 7.78
N ASP A 220 12.41 1.70 8.47
CA ASP A 220 12.11 1.27 9.83
C ASP A 220 11.94 -0.24 9.92
N ALA A 221 12.39 -0.83 11.03
CA ALA A 221 12.33 -2.28 11.21
C ALA A 221 10.89 -2.83 11.34
N ASN A 222 9.88 -1.97 11.58
CA ASN A 222 8.48 -2.35 11.72
C ASN A 222 7.73 -2.64 10.38
N ALA A 223 8.44 -2.97 9.32
CA ALA A 223 7.88 -3.27 8.00
C ALA A 223 8.06 -4.75 7.63
N SER A 224 7.48 -5.66 8.40
CA SER A 224 7.76 -7.11 8.24
C SER A 224 7.16 -7.71 6.98
N ALA A 225 6.01 -7.20 6.50
CA ALA A 225 5.40 -7.61 5.24
C ALA A 225 5.85 -6.74 4.05
N GLY A 226 6.53 -5.63 4.32
CA GLY A 226 6.99 -4.67 3.31
C GLY A 226 6.49 -3.25 3.56
N VAL A 227 6.84 -2.38 2.64
CA VAL A 227 6.49 -0.96 2.65
C VAL A 227 5.67 -0.63 1.41
N ILE A 228 4.61 0.12 1.57
CA ILE A 228 3.89 0.77 0.47
C ILE A 228 4.12 2.26 0.60
N ASN A 229 4.72 2.88 -0.41
CA ASN A 229 4.95 4.31 -0.45
C ASN A 229 3.97 4.98 -1.41
N LEU A 230 3.14 5.86 -0.88
CA LEU A 230 2.19 6.67 -1.61
C LEU A 230 2.87 7.97 -2.01
N VAL A 231 3.15 8.14 -3.29
CA VAL A 231 3.80 9.35 -3.79
C VAL A 231 2.74 10.33 -4.26
N MET A 232 2.73 11.51 -3.63
CA MET A 232 1.78 12.58 -3.94
C MET A 232 2.13 13.25 -5.27
N LYS A 233 1.12 13.73 -5.99
CA LYS A 233 1.29 14.46 -7.25
C LYS A 233 2.08 15.75 -7.04
N ARG A 234 3.05 15.98 -7.92
CA ARG A 234 3.78 17.23 -8.02
C ARG A 234 3.92 17.59 -9.51
N GLN A 235 3.63 18.84 -9.85
CA GLN A 235 3.85 19.33 -11.20
C GLN A 235 5.11 20.21 -11.19
N GLU A 236 5.95 20.07 -12.22
CA GLU A 236 7.27 20.72 -12.28
C GLU A 236 7.42 21.67 -13.46
N GLN A 237 6.34 21.97 -14.16
CA GLN A 237 6.37 22.87 -15.31
C GLN A 237 6.62 24.31 -14.86
N GLN A 238 7.41 25.09 -15.65
CA GLN A 238 7.64 26.52 -15.40
C GLN A 238 6.35 27.31 -15.57
N GLY A 239 6.18 28.36 -14.76
CA GLY A 239 5.03 29.22 -14.75
C GLY A 239 3.88 28.68 -13.92
N PHE A 240 2.69 29.19 -14.14
CA PHE A 240 1.46 28.74 -13.48
C PHE A 240 0.79 27.65 -14.30
N ASN A 241 0.49 26.54 -13.65
CA ASN A 241 -0.20 25.39 -14.26
C ASN A 241 -1.00 24.64 -13.21
N GLY A 242 -1.95 23.83 -13.64
CA GLY A 242 -2.79 23.11 -12.71
C GLY A 242 -3.74 22.14 -13.37
N LYS A 243 -4.54 21.51 -12.50
CA LYS A 243 -5.63 20.61 -12.91
C LYS A 243 -6.81 20.82 -11.96
N VAL A 244 -7.99 20.98 -12.53
CA VAL A 244 -9.26 20.93 -11.83
C VAL A 244 -10.01 19.68 -12.25
N GLY A 245 -10.67 19.01 -11.30
CA GLY A 245 -11.42 17.80 -11.57
C GLY A 245 -12.69 17.71 -10.74
N PHE A 246 -13.66 16.98 -11.29
CA PHE A 246 -14.87 16.62 -10.60
C PHE A 246 -15.25 15.18 -10.95
N THR A 247 -15.55 14.35 -9.92
CA THR A 247 -16.09 13.02 -10.11
C THR A 247 -17.39 12.90 -9.35
N GLY A 248 -18.45 12.48 -10.03
CA GLY A 248 -19.73 12.11 -9.45
C GLY A 248 -19.98 10.62 -9.62
N GLY A 249 -20.70 9.99 -8.70
CA GLY A 249 -21.02 8.58 -8.80
C GLY A 249 -22.17 8.17 -7.91
N ALA A 250 -22.55 6.89 -8.01
CA ALA A 250 -23.57 6.28 -7.18
C ALA A 250 -23.22 4.81 -6.92
N GLY A 251 -23.46 4.37 -5.70
CA GLY A 251 -23.35 2.99 -5.24
C GLY A 251 -24.68 2.45 -4.74
N ALA A 252 -24.66 1.25 -4.13
CA ALA A 252 -25.83 0.55 -3.58
C ALA A 252 -26.99 0.36 -4.59
N LEU A 253 -26.66 0.26 -5.88
CA LEU A 253 -27.65 0.15 -6.96
C LEU A 253 -28.38 -1.20 -6.94
N TRP A 254 -27.70 -2.24 -6.48
CA TRP A 254 -28.23 -3.61 -6.31
C TRP A 254 -27.83 -4.14 -4.92
N SER A 255 -28.54 -3.69 -3.87
CA SER A 255 -28.36 -4.28 -2.54
C SER A 255 -28.94 -5.69 -2.52
N LYS A 256 -28.21 -6.64 -1.87
CA LYS A 256 -28.75 -7.99 -1.65
C LYS A 256 -29.90 -7.94 -0.68
N LYS A 257 -30.97 -8.74 -0.98
CA LYS A 257 -32.11 -8.86 -0.10
C LYS A 257 -31.71 -9.56 1.19
N GLU A 258 -32.30 -9.13 2.25
CA GLU A 258 -32.07 -9.61 3.59
C GLU A 258 -33.09 -10.65 3.99
N ASN A 259 -32.65 -11.66 4.71
CA ASN A 259 -33.51 -12.72 5.20
C ASN A 259 -33.96 -12.51 6.65
N LEU A 260 -33.29 -11.63 7.39
CA LEU A 260 -33.66 -11.30 8.77
C LEU A 260 -34.56 -10.06 8.83
N PRO A 261 -35.53 -9.99 9.75
CA PRO A 261 -36.34 -8.79 9.97
C PRO A 261 -35.45 -7.60 10.31
N THR A 262 -35.62 -6.50 9.59
CA THR A 262 -34.86 -5.29 9.79
C THR A 262 -35.78 -4.13 10.15
N ILE A 263 -35.32 -3.21 10.99
CA ILE A 263 -36.10 -2.09 11.49
C ILE A 263 -35.79 -0.82 10.69
N ARG A 264 -34.52 -0.53 10.47
CA ARG A 264 -34.08 0.63 9.70
C ARG A 264 -33.64 0.22 8.30
N PRO A 265 -34.19 0.85 7.22
CA PRO A 265 -33.76 0.56 5.88
C PRO A 265 -32.31 1.02 5.66
N GLN A 266 -31.57 0.27 4.84
CA GLN A 266 -30.29 0.73 4.32
C GLN A 266 -30.47 1.73 3.17
N TYR A 267 -29.39 2.51 2.90
CA TYR A 267 -29.36 3.41 1.77
C TYR A 267 -29.68 2.71 0.45
N ARG A 268 -30.45 3.40 -0.40
CA ARG A 268 -30.69 3.03 -1.77
C ARG A 268 -30.12 4.14 -2.66
N GLY A 269 -29.08 3.83 -3.44
CA GLY A 269 -28.37 4.84 -4.22
C GLY A 269 -27.57 5.79 -3.33
N THR A 270 -26.30 5.51 -3.17
CA THR A 270 -25.35 6.30 -2.37
C THR A 270 -24.57 7.25 -3.26
N PRO A 271 -24.90 8.54 -3.35
CA PRO A 271 -24.19 9.48 -4.19
C PRO A 271 -22.73 9.65 -3.71
N LYS A 272 -21.80 9.74 -4.65
CA LYS A 272 -20.38 9.97 -4.39
C LYS A 272 -19.97 11.23 -5.11
N LEU A 273 -19.30 12.17 -4.44
CA LEU A 273 -18.83 13.42 -5.02
C LEU A 273 -17.37 13.64 -4.64
N ASN A 274 -16.54 13.98 -5.63
CA ASN A 274 -15.13 14.29 -5.41
C ASN A 274 -14.66 15.42 -6.33
N PRO A 275 -14.83 16.70 -5.96
CA PRO A 275 -14.10 17.80 -6.56
C PRO A 275 -12.63 17.79 -6.14
N SER A 276 -11.73 18.16 -7.07
CA SER A 276 -10.29 18.22 -6.84
C SER A 276 -9.67 19.41 -7.57
N LEU A 277 -8.65 19.99 -6.94
CA LEU A 277 -7.85 21.10 -7.48
C LEU A 277 -6.38 20.84 -7.19
N SER A 278 -5.53 21.02 -8.20
CA SER A 278 -4.07 21.03 -8.02
C SER A 278 -3.51 22.21 -8.80
N VAL A 279 -2.76 23.06 -8.15
CA VAL A 279 -2.09 24.21 -8.75
C VAL A 279 -0.60 24.18 -8.40
N ASN A 280 0.18 24.66 -9.34
CA ASN A 280 1.63 24.77 -9.21
C ASN A 280 2.10 26.07 -9.83
N TYR A 281 3.03 26.73 -9.15
CA TYR A 281 3.70 27.90 -9.66
C TYR A 281 5.21 27.75 -9.50
N ARG A 282 5.92 27.70 -10.62
CA ARG A 282 7.38 27.61 -10.64
C ARG A 282 8.00 28.85 -11.25
N ARG A 283 8.92 29.47 -10.51
CA ARG A 283 9.71 30.60 -10.97
C ARG A 283 11.19 30.39 -10.59
N GLY A 284 12.02 30.09 -11.59
CA GLY A 284 13.44 29.85 -11.39
C GLY A 284 13.71 28.71 -10.40
N ALA A 285 14.38 29.03 -9.29
CA ALA A 285 14.79 28.06 -8.29
C ALA A 285 13.68 27.69 -7.28
N THR A 286 12.51 28.32 -7.35
CA THR A 286 11.41 28.12 -6.41
C THR A 286 10.21 27.48 -7.12
N ASN A 287 9.66 26.44 -6.53
CA ASN A 287 8.41 25.81 -6.92
C ASN A 287 7.44 25.82 -5.73
N THR A 288 6.25 26.36 -5.91
CA THR A 288 5.17 26.37 -4.93
C THR A 288 4.01 25.53 -5.47
N PHE A 289 3.46 24.67 -4.63
CA PHE A 289 2.34 23.81 -5.03
C PHE A 289 1.26 23.79 -3.95
N LEU A 290 0.01 23.64 -4.43
CA LEU A 290 -1.18 23.50 -3.57
C LEU A 290 -2.11 22.49 -4.21
N GLN A 291 -2.64 21.59 -3.40
CA GLN A 291 -3.63 20.58 -3.80
C GLN A 291 -4.76 20.54 -2.77
N GLY A 292 -6.00 20.53 -3.26
CA GLY A 292 -7.19 20.35 -2.43
C GLY A 292 -8.11 19.31 -3.04
N ASP A 293 -8.64 18.44 -2.19
CA ASP A 293 -9.61 17.42 -2.54
C ASP A 293 -10.72 17.38 -1.49
N TRP A 294 -11.95 17.14 -1.91
CA TRP A 294 -13.06 16.85 -1.02
C TRP A 294 -13.81 15.61 -1.49
N LEU A 295 -14.11 14.71 -0.57
CA LEU A 295 -14.86 13.48 -0.84
C LEU A 295 -16.12 13.47 0.03
N HIS A 296 -17.28 13.40 -0.61
CA HIS A 296 -18.55 13.08 0.02
C HIS A 296 -18.96 11.66 -0.39
N SER A 297 -19.05 10.76 0.59
CA SER A 297 -19.27 9.33 0.32
C SER A 297 -20.23 8.69 1.33
N PRO A 298 -21.55 8.81 1.14
CA PRO A 298 -22.47 7.87 1.74
C PRO A 298 -22.20 6.45 1.27
N THR A 299 -22.28 5.46 2.13
CA THR A 299 -21.88 4.06 1.83
C THR A 299 -22.69 3.08 2.67
N LEU A 300 -23.03 1.92 2.13
CA LEU A 300 -23.42 0.75 2.90
C LEU A 300 -22.16 0.16 3.55
N ASN A 301 -21.89 0.55 4.80
CA ASN A 301 -20.64 0.20 5.47
C ASN A 301 -20.60 -1.26 5.93
N LYS A 302 -21.75 -1.85 6.25
CA LYS A 302 -21.87 -3.23 6.68
C LYS A 302 -23.28 -3.76 6.43
N ASN A 303 -23.42 -5.00 6.05
CA ASN A 303 -24.63 -5.77 6.04
C ASN A 303 -24.28 -7.24 6.31
N GLU A 304 -23.98 -7.54 7.57
CA GLU A 304 -23.51 -8.85 8.01
C GLU A 304 -24.63 -9.67 8.63
N PHE A 305 -24.78 -10.90 8.17
CA PHE A 305 -25.61 -11.92 8.76
C PHE A 305 -24.71 -12.88 9.51
N ALA A 306 -24.93 -13.08 10.80
CA ALA A 306 -24.15 -13.98 11.63
C ALA A 306 -25.05 -14.99 12.35
N THR A 307 -24.61 -16.23 12.38
CA THR A 307 -25.16 -17.29 13.22
C THR A 307 -24.09 -17.68 14.22
N ARG A 308 -24.41 -17.56 15.53
CA ARG A 308 -23.57 -18.01 16.64
C ARG A 308 -24.21 -19.25 17.24
N THR A 309 -23.45 -20.32 17.33
CA THR A 309 -23.87 -21.58 17.95
C THR A 309 -22.98 -21.87 19.13
N TYR A 310 -23.54 -22.08 20.29
CA TYR A 310 -22.83 -22.39 21.53
C TYR A 310 -22.96 -23.88 21.84
N ASP A 311 -22.03 -24.43 22.62
CA ASP A 311 -21.97 -25.86 22.96
C ASP A 311 -23.15 -26.31 23.88
N ASP A 312 -23.78 -25.38 24.57
CA ASP A 312 -25.01 -25.61 25.35
C ASP A 312 -26.28 -25.72 24.48
N GLY A 313 -26.15 -25.63 23.17
CA GLY A 313 -27.24 -25.65 22.19
C GLY A 313 -27.88 -24.30 21.89
N THR A 314 -27.46 -23.22 22.54
CA THR A 314 -27.96 -21.88 22.25
C THR A 314 -27.56 -21.45 20.83
N VAL A 315 -28.52 -20.92 20.07
CA VAL A 315 -28.28 -20.39 18.72
C VAL A 315 -28.74 -18.94 18.66
N ILE A 316 -27.84 -18.04 18.33
CA ILE A 316 -28.12 -16.61 18.14
C ILE A 316 -28.00 -16.26 16.67
N LEU A 317 -29.07 -15.69 16.11
CA LEU A 317 -29.11 -15.11 14.78
C LEU A 317 -29.00 -13.58 14.92
N GLN A 318 -28.10 -12.98 14.17
CA GLN A 318 -27.84 -11.56 14.20
C GLN A 318 -27.71 -11.00 12.78
N GLN A 319 -28.21 -9.78 12.59
CA GLN A 319 -27.90 -8.96 11.43
C GLN A 319 -27.33 -7.65 11.92
N VAL A 320 -26.22 -7.21 11.32
CA VAL A 320 -25.62 -5.88 11.54
C VAL A 320 -25.76 -5.07 10.27
N LYS A 321 -26.59 -4.03 10.27
CA LYS A 321 -26.77 -3.11 9.15
C LYS A 321 -26.23 -1.74 9.49
N ARG A 322 -25.39 -1.21 8.60
CA ARG A 322 -24.77 0.11 8.81
C ARG A 322 -24.89 0.99 7.57
N ASN A 323 -25.34 2.22 7.80
CA ASN A 323 -25.30 3.31 6.82
C ASN A 323 -24.27 4.32 7.29
N ARG A 324 -23.18 4.48 6.54
CA ARG A 324 -22.12 5.45 6.83
C ARG A 324 -22.19 6.61 5.85
N ARG A 325 -21.99 7.83 6.35
CA ARG A 325 -21.67 9.01 5.55
C ARG A 325 -20.32 9.53 5.98
N THR A 326 -19.42 9.66 5.02
CA THR A 326 -18.09 10.23 5.23
C THR A 326 -17.96 11.51 4.41
N ASP A 327 -17.58 12.60 5.07
CA ASP A 327 -17.15 13.86 4.47
C ASP A 327 -15.66 14.04 4.78
N TYR A 328 -14.80 14.04 3.77
CA TYR A 328 -13.36 14.08 3.91
C TYR A 328 -12.77 15.20 3.06
N GLY A 329 -12.17 16.19 3.69
CA GLY A 329 -11.47 17.28 3.02
C GLY A 329 -9.97 17.22 3.26
N THR A 330 -9.18 17.36 2.19
CA THR A 330 -7.72 17.39 2.24
C THR A 330 -7.20 18.67 1.62
N LEU A 331 -6.24 19.30 2.27
CA LEU A 331 -5.44 20.39 1.74
C LEU A 331 -3.97 20.06 1.95
N SER A 332 -3.18 20.06 0.89
CA SER A 332 -1.73 19.86 0.95
C SER A 332 -1.01 20.90 0.13
N GLY A 333 0.18 21.30 0.55
CA GLY A 333 0.96 22.28 -0.18
C GLY A 333 2.38 22.39 0.34
N GLY A 334 3.20 23.15 -0.39
CA GLY A 334 4.59 23.33 0.00
C GLY A 334 5.38 24.17 -0.96
N VAL A 335 6.63 24.36 -0.58
CA VAL A 335 7.64 25.10 -1.32
C VAL A 335 8.88 24.24 -1.45
N ASP A 336 9.38 24.10 -2.67
CA ASP A 336 10.70 23.56 -3.00
C ASP A 336 11.57 24.73 -3.45
N HIS A 337 12.64 25.00 -2.71
CA HIS A 337 13.57 26.07 -3.01
C HIS A 337 15.00 25.56 -3.09
N ARG A 338 15.68 25.94 -4.15
CA ARG A 338 17.10 25.64 -4.37
C ARG A 338 17.92 26.89 -4.09
N PHE A 339 18.68 26.86 -2.98
CA PHE A 339 19.60 27.96 -2.63
C PHE A 339 20.82 28.01 -3.55
N SER A 340 21.27 26.84 -4.01
CA SER A 340 22.40 26.65 -4.92
C SER A 340 22.30 25.30 -5.61
N ASP A 341 23.20 24.98 -6.53
CA ASP A 341 23.26 23.66 -7.18
C ASP A 341 23.48 22.51 -6.18
N ARG A 342 23.94 22.83 -5.00
CA ARG A 342 24.26 21.84 -3.95
C ARG A 342 23.25 21.81 -2.82
N ASN A 343 22.53 22.90 -2.56
CA ASN A 343 21.68 23.02 -1.39
C ASN A 343 20.23 23.29 -1.79
N SER A 344 19.33 22.47 -1.30
CA SER A 344 17.89 22.66 -1.47
C SER A 344 17.12 22.37 -0.20
N ILE A 345 15.97 23.03 -0.05
CA ILE A 345 14.98 22.76 0.99
C ILE A 345 13.63 22.49 0.37
N VAL A 346 12.95 21.49 0.90
CA VAL A 346 11.52 21.28 0.63
C VAL A 346 10.78 21.37 1.95
N VAL A 347 9.85 22.32 2.03
CA VAL A 347 8.90 22.41 3.16
C VAL A 347 7.52 22.10 2.63
N SER A 348 6.85 21.15 3.23
CA SER A 348 5.51 20.75 2.81
C SER A 348 4.65 20.39 4.01
N GLY A 349 3.33 20.54 3.85
CA GLY A 349 2.36 20.15 4.85
C GLY A 349 1.10 19.59 4.23
N LEU A 350 0.35 18.90 5.05
CA LEU A 350 -0.98 18.41 4.73
C LEU A 350 -1.88 18.61 5.95
N PHE A 351 -3.10 19.01 5.68
CA PHE A 351 -4.18 19.04 6.64
C PHE A 351 -5.37 18.30 6.07
N ASN A 352 -6.00 17.47 6.89
CA ASN A 352 -7.29 16.91 6.56
C ASN A 352 -8.27 17.01 7.73
N ARG A 353 -9.57 17.03 7.36
CA ARG A 353 -10.68 16.87 8.26
C ARG A 353 -11.58 15.78 7.71
N GLU A 354 -11.90 14.81 8.57
CA GLU A 354 -12.86 13.75 8.32
C GLU A 354 -14.02 13.88 9.27
N LYS A 355 -15.25 13.81 8.73
CA LYS A 355 -16.48 13.67 9.49
C LYS A 355 -17.17 12.39 9.09
N ILE A 356 -17.38 11.51 10.06
CA ILE A 356 -18.12 10.25 9.88
C ILE A 356 -19.42 10.34 10.67
N LEU A 357 -20.52 9.99 10.02
CA LEU A 357 -21.76 9.61 10.66
C LEU A 357 -22.09 8.18 10.26
N ASP A 358 -22.02 7.25 11.20
CA ASP A 358 -22.33 5.83 10.99
C ASP A 358 -23.49 5.44 11.89
N ASN A 359 -24.55 4.92 11.32
CA ASN A 359 -25.70 4.47 12.08
C ASN A 359 -26.10 3.05 11.68
N GLY A 360 -26.53 2.27 12.65
CA GLY A 360 -26.88 0.88 12.40
C GLY A 360 -27.90 0.32 13.36
N ASP A 361 -28.54 -0.72 12.86
CA ASP A 361 -29.45 -1.57 13.64
C ASP A 361 -28.87 -2.99 13.70
N SER A 362 -28.88 -3.56 14.89
CA SER A 362 -28.41 -4.92 15.16
C SER A 362 -29.48 -5.67 15.97
N PRO A 363 -30.47 -6.31 15.30
CA PRO A 363 -31.41 -7.20 15.95
C PRO A 363 -30.77 -8.55 16.28
N PHE A 364 -31.11 -9.12 17.42
CA PHE A 364 -30.67 -10.42 17.91
C PHE A 364 -31.88 -11.31 18.16
N PHE A 365 -31.80 -12.53 17.64
CA PHE A 365 -32.85 -13.54 17.77
C PHE A 365 -32.26 -14.83 18.34
N GLU A 366 -33.00 -15.48 19.23
CA GLU A 366 -32.62 -16.75 19.83
C GLU A 366 -33.42 -17.90 19.20
N GLY A 367 -32.72 -18.89 18.69
CA GLY A 367 -33.28 -20.10 18.09
C GLY A 367 -34.06 -19.88 16.79
N SER A 368 -34.88 -18.85 16.70
CA SER A 368 -35.69 -18.52 15.52
C SER A 368 -35.91 -17.04 15.33
N LEU A 369 -36.26 -16.61 14.11
CA LEU A 369 -36.55 -15.21 13.76
C LEU A 369 -37.79 -14.62 14.44
N ASN A 370 -38.60 -15.43 15.11
CA ASN A 370 -39.77 -15.00 15.86
C ASN A 370 -39.42 -14.61 17.30
N ASN A 371 -38.24 -15.00 17.80
CA ASN A 371 -37.80 -14.75 19.17
C ASN A 371 -36.72 -13.67 19.23
N ARG A 372 -37.10 -12.41 18.95
CA ARG A 372 -36.17 -11.28 19.10
C ARG A 372 -36.07 -10.87 20.57
N TYR A 373 -34.87 -11.05 21.15
CA TYR A 373 -34.62 -10.72 22.53
C TYR A 373 -33.86 -9.40 22.72
N ARG A 374 -33.25 -8.85 21.67
CA ARG A 374 -32.52 -7.56 21.70
C ARG A 374 -32.60 -6.85 20.36
N LEU A 375 -32.76 -5.55 20.39
CA LEU A 375 -32.44 -4.63 19.32
C LEU A 375 -31.44 -3.60 19.83
N TRP A 376 -30.24 -3.58 19.22
CA TRP A 376 -29.20 -2.60 19.46
C TRP A 376 -29.14 -1.64 18.29
N GLN A 377 -29.46 -0.36 18.56
CA GLN A 377 -29.38 0.70 17.57
C GLN A 377 -28.30 1.67 17.98
N PHE A 378 -27.44 2.09 17.03
CA PHE A 378 -26.36 3.02 17.33
C PHE A 378 -26.26 4.15 16.31
N LEU A 379 -25.69 5.27 16.77
CA LEU A 379 -25.20 6.39 16.00
C LEU A 379 -23.79 6.69 16.46
N GLU A 380 -22.84 6.59 15.55
CA GLU A 380 -21.47 7.04 15.70
C GLU A 380 -21.33 8.40 15.03
N ASP A 381 -20.91 9.39 15.80
CA ASP A 381 -20.54 10.74 15.33
C ASP A 381 -19.05 10.92 15.60
N GLU A 382 -18.24 10.84 14.57
CA GLU A 382 -16.79 10.89 14.67
C GLU A 382 -16.22 12.03 13.84
N VAL A 383 -15.32 12.83 14.44
CA VAL A 383 -14.53 13.83 13.75
C VAL A 383 -13.04 13.54 13.93
N LYS A 384 -12.32 13.47 12.81
CA LYS A 384 -10.87 13.33 12.82
C LYS A 384 -10.22 14.55 12.18
N TYR A 385 -9.10 14.95 12.76
CA TYR A 385 -8.20 15.93 12.17
C TYR A 385 -6.80 15.32 12.05
N THR A 386 -6.17 15.49 10.90
CA THR A 386 -4.76 15.13 10.75
C THR A 386 -4.01 16.30 10.13
N ALA A 387 -2.91 16.65 10.73
CA ALA A 387 -1.98 17.64 10.18
C ALA A 387 -0.57 17.08 10.21
N PHE A 388 0.22 17.29 9.18
CA PHE A 388 1.65 17.09 9.27
C PHE A 388 2.41 18.18 8.52
N ALA A 389 3.60 18.45 9.01
CA ALA A 389 4.56 19.35 8.39
C ALA A 389 5.90 18.64 8.29
N THR A 390 6.55 18.81 7.16
CA THR A 390 7.85 18.19 6.87
C THR A 390 8.80 19.22 6.29
N ALA A 391 10.04 19.21 6.75
CA ALA A 391 11.15 19.92 6.15
C ALA A 391 12.24 18.93 5.75
N VAL A 392 12.73 19.02 4.52
CA VAL A 392 13.83 18.21 3.98
C VAL A 392 14.91 19.14 3.47
N LEU A 393 16.06 19.13 4.14
CA LEU A 393 17.28 19.79 3.70
C LEU A 393 18.14 18.76 2.96
N THR A 394 18.57 19.07 1.74
CA THR A 394 19.46 18.22 0.97
C THR A 394 20.72 18.98 0.59
N HIS A 395 21.87 18.40 0.97
CA HIS A 395 23.19 18.83 0.51
C HIS A 395 23.75 17.81 -0.48
N ARG A 396 24.14 18.29 -1.66
CA ARG A 396 24.83 17.48 -2.68
C ARG A 396 26.32 17.90 -2.66
N PHE A 397 27.18 16.93 -2.42
CA PHE A 397 28.61 17.12 -2.48
C PHE A 397 29.10 17.22 -3.93
N VAL A 398 30.39 17.49 -4.13
CA VAL A 398 30.98 17.62 -5.48
C VAL A 398 30.86 16.33 -6.29
N GLN A 399 31.05 15.18 -5.64
CA GLN A 399 30.94 13.88 -6.30
C GLN A 399 29.47 13.55 -6.62
N PRO A 400 29.09 13.24 -7.86
CA PRO A 400 27.73 12.85 -8.22
C PRO A 400 27.21 11.67 -7.38
N GLY A 401 25.97 11.81 -6.88
CA GLY A 401 25.35 10.80 -6.00
C GLY A 401 25.80 10.86 -4.53
N HIS A 402 26.76 11.71 -4.18
CA HIS A 402 27.18 11.94 -2.81
C HIS A 402 26.25 12.96 -2.15
N THR A 403 25.45 12.54 -1.18
CA THR A 403 24.37 13.36 -0.60
C THR A 403 24.27 13.20 0.91
N LEU A 404 23.84 14.28 1.56
CA LEU A 404 23.35 14.28 2.93
C LEU A 404 21.94 14.87 2.91
N ALA A 405 20.97 14.15 3.44
CA ALA A 405 19.60 14.63 3.59
C ALA A 405 19.22 14.63 5.07
N VAL A 406 18.71 15.74 5.56
CA VAL A 406 18.14 15.85 6.92
C VAL A 406 16.66 16.11 6.77
N THR A 407 15.85 15.25 7.38
CA THR A 407 14.39 15.35 7.36
C THR A 407 13.87 15.50 8.76
N THR A 408 13.02 16.49 8.98
CA THR A 408 12.23 16.64 10.21
C THR A 408 10.77 16.59 9.85
N ASN A 409 10.00 15.80 10.58
CA ASN A 409 8.58 15.67 10.40
C ASN A 409 7.86 15.79 11.74
N TYR A 410 6.79 16.58 11.78
CA TYR A 410 5.83 16.61 12.87
C TYR A 410 4.46 16.21 12.34
N SER A 411 3.79 15.33 13.04
CA SER A 411 2.44 14.89 12.72
C SER A 411 1.54 14.96 13.94
N PHE A 412 0.35 15.50 13.76
CA PHE A 412 -0.72 15.54 14.73
C PHE A 412 -1.95 14.83 14.17
N HIS A 413 -2.60 14.01 15.01
CA HIS A 413 -3.88 13.40 14.67
C HIS A 413 -4.79 13.42 15.89
N ARG A 414 -6.05 13.88 15.71
CA ARG A 414 -7.09 13.85 16.71
C ARG A 414 -8.23 12.96 16.24
N GLU A 415 -8.72 12.10 17.14
CA GLU A 415 -9.94 11.32 17.01
C GLU A 415 -10.89 11.75 18.13
N ASP A 416 -12.03 12.35 17.78
CA ASP A 416 -13.15 12.68 18.68
C ASP A 416 -14.34 11.85 18.22
N GLU A 417 -14.60 10.77 18.95
CA GLU A 417 -15.61 9.76 18.62
C GLU A 417 -16.67 9.74 19.70
N GLN A 418 -17.92 9.90 19.29
CA GLN A 418 -19.09 9.84 20.17
C GLN A 418 -20.05 8.77 19.67
N TYR A 419 -20.48 7.90 20.57
CA TYR A 419 -21.47 6.88 20.27
C TYR A 419 -22.72 7.11 21.13
N PHE A 420 -23.86 6.95 20.51
CA PHE A 420 -25.18 6.96 21.12
C PHE A 420 -25.90 5.67 20.78
N PHE A 421 -26.46 5.02 21.81
CA PHE A 421 -27.10 3.73 21.65
C PHE A 421 -28.52 3.75 22.18
N THR A 422 -29.38 2.93 21.57
CA THR A 422 -30.65 2.51 22.12
C THR A 422 -30.65 0.98 22.23
N ASN A 423 -30.79 0.48 23.47
CA ASN A 423 -30.83 -0.95 23.76
C ASN A 423 -32.29 -1.31 24.11
N THR A 424 -32.98 -1.99 23.19
CA THR A 424 -34.35 -2.45 23.37
C THR A 424 -34.33 -3.94 23.71
N LEU A 425 -34.78 -4.25 24.93
CA LEU A 425 -34.99 -5.60 25.44
C LEU A 425 -36.47 -5.87 25.56
N PRO A 426 -36.94 -7.10 25.74
CA PRO A 426 -38.39 -7.41 25.90
C PRO A 426 -39.08 -6.65 27.04
N SER A 427 -38.34 -6.36 28.12
CA SER A 427 -38.85 -5.75 29.34
C SER A 427 -38.46 -4.29 29.54
N SER A 428 -37.56 -3.74 28.72
CA SER A 428 -37.02 -2.40 28.93
C SER A 428 -36.42 -1.78 27.69
N VAL A 429 -36.32 -0.45 27.68
CA VAL A 429 -35.55 0.32 26.70
C VAL A 429 -34.58 1.21 27.48
N GLY A 430 -33.30 1.12 27.15
CA GLY A 430 -32.26 1.98 27.72
C GLY A 430 -31.56 2.78 26.62
N THR A 431 -30.95 3.90 27.02
CA THR A 431 -30.10 4.71 26.13
C THR A 431 -28.70 4.83 26.74
N ASP A 432 -27.70 4.47 26.02
CA ASP A 432 -26.29 4.50 26.42
C ASP A 432 -25.50 5.45 25.53
N ALA A 433 -24.39 5.96 26.04
CA ALA A 433 -23.45 6.71 25.23
C ALA A 433 -22.02 6.50 25.73
N PHE A 434 -21.05 6.72 24.83
CA PHE A 434 -19.68 6.95 25.25
C PHE A 434 -18.99 8.00 24.37
N LYS A 435 -17.93 8.58 24.91
CA LYS A 435 -17.05 9.51 24.20
C LYS A 435 -15.60 9.07 24.34
N LEU A 436 -14.92 8.94 23.20
CA LEU A 436 -13.47 8.72 23.10
C LEU A 436 -12.81 9.97 22.51
N LEU A 437 -11.78 10.46 23.19
CA LEU A 437 -10.90 11.50 22.68
C LEU A 437 -9.48 10.98 22.68
N SER A 438 -8.82 11.04 21.53
CA SER A 438 -7.43 10.60 21.37
C SER A 438 -6.64 11.61 20.54
N ASP A 439 -5.48 12.01 21.04
CA ASP A 439 -4.56 12.94 20.39
C ASP A 439 -3.22 12.25 20.15
N GLU A 440 -2.80 12.13 18.91
CA GLU A 440 -1.50 11.57 18.56
C GLU A 440 -0.53 12.67 18.15
N HIS A 441 0.63 12.69 18.76
CA HIS A 441 1.77 13.53 18.38
C HIS A 441 2.95 12.66 17.99
N VAL A 442 3.49 12.87 16.80
CA VAL A 442 4.69 12.18 16.32
C VAL A 442 5.71 13.21 15.86
N VAL A 443 6.93 13.06 16.35
CA VAL A 443 8.12 13.80 15.88
C VAL A 443 9.12 12.79 15.34
N ASP A 444 9.51 12.94 14.08
CA ASP A 444 10.58 12.16 13.45
C ASP A 444 11.72 13.08 13.01
N VAL A 445 12.95 12.69 13.29
CA VAL A 445 14.16 13.34 12.76
C VAL A 445 15.03 12.27 12.13
N ASN A 446 15.42 12.46 10.87
CA ASN A 446 16.27 11.53 10.12
C ASN A 446 17.44 12.30 9.51
N ALA A 447 18.61 11.67 9.51
CA ALA A 447 19.78 12.10 8.73
C ALA A 447 20.26 10.91 7.89
N ASP A 448 20.23 11.05 6.59
CA ASP A 448 20.60 10.03 5.61
C ASP A 448 21.81 10.49 4.82
N TYR A 449 22.90 9.74 4.87
CA TYR A 449 24.13 10.00 4.17
C TYR A 449 24.41 8.91 3.14
N VAL A 450 24.69 9.29 1.89
CA VAL A 450 25.05 8.39 0.80
C VAL A 450 26.37 8.82 0.20
N ARG A 451 27.35 7.93 0.15
CA ARG A 451 28.64 8.15 -0.47
C ARG A 451 28.90 7.13 -1.56
N PRO A 452 29.00 7.54 -2.84
CA PRO A 452 29.43 6.68 -3.92
C PRO A 452 30.90 6.25 -3.74
N LEU A 453 31.20 5.01 -4.09
CA LEU A 453 32.52 4.41 -4.13
C LEU A 453 32.84 4.01 -5.57
N ARG A 454 34.07 3.56 -5.81
CA ARG A 454 34.50 3.10 -7.15
C ARG A 454 33.65 1.94 -7.68
N GLN A 455 33.21 1.05 -6.79
CA GLN A 455 32.29 -0.04 -7.11
C GLN A 455 31.18 -0.10 -6.07
N GLY A 456 30.09 0.67 -6.34
CA GLY A 456 28.95 0.71 -5.43
C GLY A 456 28.89 1.96 -4.55
N ARG A 457 28.35 1.84 -3.35
CA ARG A 457 28.14 2.95 -2.41
C ARG A 457 28.01 2.49 -0.97
N VAL A 458 28.28 3.42 -0.04
CA VAL A 458 27.93 3.30 1.38
C VAL A 458 26.75 4.22 1.67
N GLU A 459 25.79 3.69 2.39
CA GLU A 459 24.66 4.42 2.94
C GLU A 459 24.70 4.29 4.47
N ALA A 460 24.52 5.39 5.20
CA ALA A 460 24.46 5.39 6.65
C ALA A 460 23.46 6.44 7.11
N GLY A 461 22.85 6.23 8.25
CA GLY A 461 21.92 7.20 8.77
C GLY A 461 21.55 6.99 10.22
N PHE A 462 20.93 8.02 10.75
CA PHE A 462 20.36 8.06 12.10
C PHE A 462 18.89 8.45 12.00
N LYS A 463 18.04 7.85 12.85
CA LYS A 463 16.65 8.21 13.03
C LYS A 463 16.29 8.29 14.49
N GLY A 464 15.57 9.34 14.89
CA GLY A 464 14.91 9.46 16.17
C GLY A 464 13.41 9.63 15.97
N ARG A 465 12.60 8.84 16.68
CA ARG A 465 11.14 9.00 16.76
C ARG A 465 10.72 9.20 18.20
N TYR A 466 9.84 10.17 18.40
CA TYR A 466 9.03 10.31 19.60
C TYR A 466 7.56 10.28 19.21
N ARG A 467 6.75 9.47 19.92
CA ARG A 467 5.30 9.38 19.74
C ARG A 467 4.61 9.41 21.09
N SER A 468 3.53 10.17 21.20
CA SER A 468 2.69 10.28 22.39
C SER A 468 1.23 10.28 22.00
N ILE A 469 0.42 9.43 22.64
CA ILE A 469 -1.02 9.32 22.40
C ILE A 469 -1.74 9.28 23.75
N PRO A 470 -2.12 10.44 24.31
CA PRO A 470 -3.13 10.48 25.38
C PRO A 470 -4.50 10.11 24.81
N VAL A 471 -5.20 9.23 25.51
CA VAL A 471 -6.56 8.76 25.19
C VAL A 471 -7.42 8.89 26.42
N ASN A 472 -8.67 9.31 26.26
CA ASN A 472 -9.66 9.35 27.32
C ASN A 472 -10.99 8.77 26.84
N MET A 473 -11.58 7.86 27.62
CA MET A 473 -12.85 7.21 27.35
C MET A 473 -13.81 7.51 28.50
N GLN A 474 -14.96 8.05 28.18
CA GLN A 474 -16.03 8.33 29.12
C GLN A 474 -17.29 7.53 28.74
N PHE A 475 -17.85 6.81 29.69
CA PHE A 475 -19.09 6.06 29.54
C PHE A 475 -20.24 6.78 30.22
N PHE A 476 -21.42 6.78 29.58
CA PHE A 476 -22.67 7.36 30.07
C PHE A 476 -23.74 6.26 30.00
N PRO A 477 -23.79 5.37 31.02
CA PRO A 477 -24.72 4.25 31.05
C PRO A 477 -26.14 4.67 31.30
N GLY A 478 -27.09 4.07 30.61
CA GLY A 478 -28.52 4.17 30.86
C GLY A 478 -29.07 2.99 31.67
N THR A 479 -30.38 2.78 31.59
CA THR A 479 -31.06 1.67 32.26
C THR A 479 -30.70 0.35 31.60
N ASN A 480 -30.27 -0.67 32.36
CA ASN A 480 -29.85 -1.98 31.90
C ASN A 480 -28.69 -1.90 30.87
N SER A 481 -27.78 -0.96 31.12
CA SER A 481 -26.61 -0.73 30.25
C SER A 481 -25.65 -1.93 30.25
N PRO A 482 -25.16 -2.36 29.07
CA PRO A 482 -24.06 -3.33 28.98
C PRO A 482 -22.67 -2.69 29.14
N LEU A 483 -22.58 -1.36 29.33
CA LEU A 483 -21.33 -0.63 29.38
C LEU A 483 -20.57 -0.90 30.68
N ASP A 484 -19.33 -1.33 30.58
CA ASP A 484 -18.41 -1.46 31.72
C ASP A 484 -17.75 -0.12 32.02
N THR A 485 -18.37 0.63 32.94
CA THR A 485 -17.87 1.96 33.33
C THR A 485 -16.54 1.94 34.06
N GLY A 486 -16.20 0.81 34.73
CA GLY A 486 -14.90 0.61 35.38
C GLY A 486 -13.73 0.42 34.40
N ALA A 487 -14.05 0.17 33.13
CA ALA A 487 -13.06 0.08 32.05
C ALA A 487 -12.85 1.42 31.30
N GLY A 488 -13.38 2.53 31.83
CA GLY A 488 -13.18 3.86 31.28
C GLY A 488 -12.00 4.61 31.87
N GLY A 489 -11.94 5.91 31.59
CA GLY A 489 -10.92 6.82 32.10
C GLY A 489 -9.84 7.15 31.07
N TRP A 490 -8.62 7.37 31.55
CA TRP A 490 -7.51 7.78 30.69
C TRP A 490 -6.47 6.68 30.52
N ALA A 491 -5.80 6.71 29.39
CA ALA A 491 -4.56 5.98 29.12
C ALA A 491 -3.60 6.83 28.29
N LYS A 492 -2.31 6.56 28.35
CA LYS A 492 -1.31 7.30 27.60
C LYS A 492 -0.23 6.37 27.04
N TYR A 493 -0.21 6.26 25.73
CA TYR A 493 0.87 5.61 24.99
C TYR A 493 2.03 6.57 24.80
N ARG A 494 3.26 6.11 25.05
CA ARG A 494 4.51 6.84 24.75
C ARG A 494 5.53 5.89 24.14
N GLU A 495 6.15 6.32 23.05
CA GLU A 495 7.14 5.55 22.32
C GLU A 495 8.35 6.42 21.97
N VAL A 496 9.55 5.92 22.23
CA VAL A 496 10.82 6.52 21.82
C VAL A 496 11.63 5.48 21.08
N ILE A 497 12.03 5.79 19.84
CA ILE A 497 12.81 4.87 18.98
C ILE A 497 14.03 5.61 18.42
N PRO A 498 15.18 5.55 19.07
CA PRO A 498 16.46 5.85 18.44
C PRO A 498 16.89 4.67 17.56
N ALA A 499 17.41 4.99 16.36
CA ALA A 499 17.90 3.99 15.43
C ALA A 499 19.10 4.53 14.64
N ALA A 500 20.03 3.64 14.32
CA ALA A 500 21.12 3.90 13.40
C ALA A 500 21.21 2.76 12.40
N TYR A 501 21.61 3.07 11.15
CA TYR A 501 21.82 2.05 10.14
C TYR A 501 23.07 2.33 9.32
N GLY A 502 23.64 1.23 8.79
CA GLY A 502 24.71 1.25 7.80
C GLY A 502 24.44 0.19 6.76
N THR A 503 24.68 0.52 5.50
CA THR A 503 24.54 -0.38 4.35
C THR A 503 25.70 -0.19 3.42
N TYR A 504 26.31 -1.28 2.98
CA TYR A 504 27.27 -1.29 1.88
C TYR A 504 26.63 -1.97 0.67
N VAL A 505 26.62 -1.28 -0.46
CA VAL A 505 26.19 -1.82 -1.76
C VAL A 505 27.40 -1.92 -2.66
N PHE A 506 27.76 -3.14 -3.02
CA PHE A 506 28.72 -3.42 -4.09
C PHE A 506 27.95 -3.69 -5.38
N GLU A 507 28.34 -3.05 -6.47
CA GLU A 507 27.70 -3.25 -7.76
C GLU A 507 28.74 -3.22 -8.90
N ASN A 508 28.66 -4.23 -9.74
CA ASN A 508 29.39 -4.28 -11.00
C ASN A 508 28.44 -4.76 -12.14
N GLN A 509 29.00 -5.07 -13.30
CA GLN A 509 28.19 -5.48 -14.45
C GLN A 509 27.43 -6.80 -14.23
N ARG A 510 27.92 -7.71 -13.38
CA ARG A 510 27.34 -9.05 -13.18
C ARG A 510 26.75 -9.28 -11.81
N ILE A 511 27.26 -8.60 -10.78
CA ILE A 511 26.93 -8.90 -9.39
C ILE A 511 26.53 -7.61 -8.70
N GLU A 512 25.47 -7.70 -7.88
CA GLU A 512 25.06 -6.67 -6.95
C GLU A 512 24.92 -7.33 -5.58
N LEU A 513 25.68 -6.84 -4.59
CA LEU A 513 25.63 -7.32 -3.22
C LEU A 513 25.30 -6.15 -2.31
N GLU A 514 24.35 -6.34 -1.41
CA GLU A 514 24.00 -5.37 -0.38
C GLU A 514 24.03 -6.06 0.99
N GLY A 515 24.82 -5.51 1.89
CA GLY A 515 24.82 -5.90 3.31
C GLY A 515 24.47 -4.68 4.14
N GLY A 516 23.37 -4.75 4.89
CA GLY A 516 22.90 -3.68 5.76
C GLY A 516 22.60 -4.17 7.16
N LEU A 517 22.86 -3.32 8.14
CA LEU A 517 22.52 -3.53 9.53
C LEU A 517 21.83 -2.29 10.07
N ARG A 518 20.69 -2.49 10.72
CA ARG A 518 19.99 -1.48 11.48
C ARG A 518 19.96 -1.87 12.95
N LEU A 519 20.33 -0.96 13.81
CA LEU A 519 20.18 -1.07 15.26
C LEU A 519 19.04 -0.17 15.69
N GLU A 520 18.03 -0.72 16.37
CA GLU A 520 16.93 0.04 16.95
C GLU A 520 16.82 -0.22 18.44
N GLY A 521 16.86 0.88 19.21
CA GLY A 521 16.37 0.89 20.58
C GLY A 521 14.89 1.24 20.61
N ILE A 522 14.15 0.70 21.54
CA ILE A 522 12.79 1.15 21.85
C ILE A 522 12.60 1.27 23.35
N ARG A 523 11.87 2.29 23.74
CA ARG A 523 11.20 2.40 25.02
C ARG A 523 9.73 2.72 24.75
N LEU A 524 8.87 1.76 25.09
CA LEU A 524 7.42 1.91 25.06
C LEU A 524 6.91 1.91 26.50
N ALA A 525 6.03 2.86 26.81
CA ALA A 525 5.29 2.91 28.06
C ALA A 525 3.82 3.15 27.75
N TYR A 526 2.96 2.39 28.37
CA TYR A 526 1.51 2.56 28.33
C TYR A 526 1.01 2.76 29.75
N ASP A 527 0.73 4.01 30.09
CA ASP A 527 0.22 4.39 31.38
C ASP A 527 -1.30 4.26 31.39
N VAL A 528 -1.84 3.65 32.41
CA VAL A 528 -3.28 3.35 32.58
C VAL A 528 -3.77 4.01 33.85
N ASN A 529 -5.00 4.54 33.80
CA ASN A 529 -5.71 5.02 34.99
C ASN A 529 -5.66 3.96 36.11
N PRO A 530 -5.14 4.28 37.31
CA PRO A 530 -5.05 3.33 38.44
C PRO A 530 -6.38 2.70 38.83
N ASP A 531 -7.50 3.42 38.60
CA ASP A 531 -8.84 2.97 38.94
C ASP A 531 -9.47 2.03 37.89
N HIS A 532 -8.76 1.76 36.76
CA HIS A 532 -9.25 0.81 35.75
C HIS A 532 -9.44 -0.58 36.38
N ASN A 533 -10.61 -1.20 36.14
CA ASN A 533 -11.00 -2.45 36.80
C ASN A 533 -10.12 -3.66 36.46
N THR A 534 -9.53 -3.73 35.27
CA THR A 534 -8.80 -4.92 34.76
C THR A 534 -7.31 -4.65 34.55
N TYR A 535 -6.97 -3.62 33.75
CA TYR A 535 -5.60 -3.41 33.27
C TYR A 535 -4.80 -2.47 34.18
N ARG A 536 -3.47 -2.62 34.13
CA ARG A 536 -2.51 -1.75 34.81
C ARG A 536 -1.49 -1.22 33.80
N SER A 537 -0.76 -0.18 34.19
CA SER A 537 0.34 0.36 33.36
C SER A 537 1.37 -0.71 33.03
N ASP A 538 1.81 -0.76 31.79
CA ASP A 538 2.76 -1.74 31.26
C ASP A 538 3.70 -1.09 30.23
N GLY A 539 4.67 -1.83 29.74
CA GLY A 539 5.58 -1.38 28.71
C GLY A 539 6.79 -2.31 28.57
N TYR A 540 7.61 -1.97 27.59
CA TYR A 540 8.82 -2.75 27.34
C TYR A 540 9.95 -1.87 26.79
N ARG A 541 11.15 -2.40 26.86
CA ARG A 541 12.36 -1.80 26.25
C ARG A 541 13.25 -2.89 25.68
N TYR A 542 13.88 -2.60 24.56
CA TYR A 542 14.90 -3.47 24.00
C TYR A 542 15.87 -2.68 23.10
N LEU A 543 17.00 -3.28 22.79
CA LEU A 543 17.92 -2.91 21.71
C LEU A 543 18.09 -4.13 20.83
N GLN A 544 17.78 -4.02 19.54
CA GLN A 544 17.81 -5.14 18.60
C GLN A 544 18.51 -4.76 17.29
N ALA A 545 19.14 -5.80 16.72
CA ALA A 545 19.77 -5.73 15.41
C ALA A 545 18.87 -6.33 14.33
N PHE A 546 18.74 -5.62 13.21
CA PHE A 546 17.94 -6.00 12.05
C PHE A 546 18.83 -6.07 10.82
N PRO A 547 19.43 -7.23 10.53
CA PRO A 547 20.24 -7.44 9.35
C PRO A 547 19.38 -7.51 8.10
N ASN A 548 19.94 -7.03 6.99
CA ASN A 548 19.39 -7.11 5.65
C ASN A 548 20.52 -7.51 4.69
N VAL A 549 20.30 -8.56 3.90
CA VAL A 549 21.25 -9.01 2.91
C VAL A 549 20.52 -9.20 1.59
N ARG A 550 21.13 -8.69 0.52
CA ARG A 550 20.70 -8.92 -0.85
C ARG A 550 21.90 -9.33 -1.70
N ALA A 551 21.72 -10.35 -2.50
CA ALA A 551 22.65 -10.74 -3.53
C ALA A 551 21.90 -10.87 -4.84
N ALA A 552 22.47 -10.36 -5.93
CA ALA A 552 21.87 -10.52 -7.23
C ALA A 552 22.94 -10.80 -8.30
N TRP A 553 22.62 -11.74 -9.19
CA TRP A 553 23.42 -12.09 -10.34
C TRP A 553 22.71 -11.63 -11.61
N LYS A 554 23.34 -10.75 -12.36
CA LYS A 554 22.92 -10.27 -13.68
C LYS A 554 23.55 -11.22 -14.74
N PHE A 555 22.77 -12.09 -15.35
CA PHE A 555 23.25 -12.93 -16.44
C PHE A 555 23.54 -12.07 -17.66
N ASP A 556 22.62 -11.11 -17.91
CA ASP A 556 22.68 -10.05 -18.89
C ASP A 556 21.80 -8.87 -18.47
N ASP A 557 21.54 -7.90 -19.35
CA ASP A 557 20.68 -6.75 -19.06
C ASP A 557 19.20 -7.13 -18.88
N ALA A 558 18.80 -8.28 -19.41
CA ALA A 558 17.42 -8.77 -19.40
C ALA A 558 17.14 -9.77 -18.28
N HIS A 559 18.13 -10.50 -17.79
CA HIS A 559 17.95 -11.63 -16.88
C HIS A 559 18.72 -11.44 -15.58
N LYS A 560 18.03 -11.54 -14.46
CA LYS A 560 18.59 -11.34 -13.12
C LYS A 560 18.00 -12.34 -12.11
N LEU A 561 18.89 -13.00 -11.37
CA LEU A 561 18.53 -13.81 -10.20
C LEU A 561 18.88 -13.03 -8.94
N SER A 562 18.01 -13.04 -7.91
CA SER A 562 18.22 -12.31 -6.67
C SER A 562 17.85 -13.14 -5.46
N LEU A 563 18.60 -13.00 -4.38
CA LEU A 563 18.35 -13.57 -3.07
C LEU A 563 18.23 -12.44 -2.05
N PHE A 564 17.19 -12.49 -1.22
CA PHE A 564 16.97 -11.56 -0.11
C PHE A 564 16.83 -12.34 1.19
N VAL A 565 17.44 -11.82 2.25
CA VAL A 565 17.22 -12.28 3.62
C VAL A 565 17.16 -11.07 4.53
N ASN A 566 16.11 -10.95 5.32
CA ASN A 566 16.00 -9.87 6.29
C ASN A 566 15.34 -10.34 7.59
N ARG A 567 15.62 -9.63 8.68
CA ARG A 567 14.92 -9.73 9.94
C ARG A 567 14.21 -8.40 10.24
N ARG A 568 12.97 -8.49 10.73
CA ARG A 568 12.09 -7.34 10.99
C ARG A 568 11.32 -7.54 12.29
N VAL A 569 10.64 -6.48 12.75
CA VAL A 569 9.78 -6.49 13.93
C VAL A 569 8.46 -5.82 13.60
N ASP A 570 7.37 -6.31 14.17
CA ASP A 570 6.11 -5.56 14.24
C ASP A 570 5.77 -5.34 15.70
N ARG A 571 5.59 -4.10 16.04
CA ARG A 571 5.23 -3.67 17.38
C ARG A 571 3.72 -3.57 17.49
N PRO A 572 3.14 -3.85 18.66
CA PRO A 572 1.73 -3.55 18.90
C PRO A 572 1.48 -2.06 18.64
N ASN A 573 0.41 -1.79 17.91
CA ASN A 573 -0.08 -0.42 17.74
C ASN A 573 -0.86 0.02 18.96
N GLU A 574 -1.14 1.31 19.08
CA GLU A 574 -1.94 1.82 20.18
C GLU A 574 -3.32 1.12 20.26
N VAL A 575 -3.98 0.92 19.12
CA VAL A 575 -5.28 0.21 19.05
C VAL A 575 -5.18 -1.26 19.50
N ASP A 576 -4.03 -1.91 19.27
CA ASP A 576 -3.82 -3.30 19.71
C ASP A 576 -3.73 -3.41 21.24
N ILE A 577 -3.24 -2.34 21.91
CA ILE A 577 -3.07 -2.29 23.36
C ILE A 577 -4.08 -1.41 24.09
N ARG A 578 -4.98 -0.70 23.37
CA ARG A 578 -6.01 0.18 23.90
C ARG A 578 -6.95 -0.58 24.82
N ILE A 579 -6.99 -0.20 26.08
CA ILE A 579 -7.74 -0.91 27.14
C ILE A 579 -9.26 -0.74 27.06
N PHE A 580 -9.74 0.21 26.30
CA PHE A 580 -11.15 0.61 26.28
C PHE A 580 -11.99 -0.34 25.42
N PRO A 581 -13.08 -0.95 25.98
CA PRO A 581 -13.98 -1.81 25.21
C PRO A 581 -14.81 -0.99 24.22
N LYS A 582 -14.94 -1.52 23.00
CA LYS A 582 -15.75 -0.94 21.93
C LYS A 582 -17.06 -1.69 21.79
N TYR A 583 -18.19 -0.96 21.96
CA TYR A 583 -19.55 -1.49 22.01
C TYR A 583 -20.35 -1.29 20.71
N ASP A 584 -19.69 -1.19 19.55
CA ASP A 584 -20.38 -1.19 18.27
C ASP A 584 -21.20 -2.47 18.02
N GLU A 585 -20.86 -3.56 18.69
CA GLU A 585 -21.60 -4.82 18.80
C GLU A 585 -21.70 -5.22 20.29
N PRO A 586 -22.87 -5.18 20.92
CA PRO A 586 -23.00 -5.31 22.38
C PRO A 586 -22.74 -6.72 22.91
N GLU A 587 -22.64 -7.72 22.03
CA GLU A 587 -22.36 -9.13 22.36
C GLU A 587 -21.08 -9.67 21.75
N LEU A 588 -20.32 -8.85 21.01
CA LEU A 588 -18.99 -9.17 20.51
C LEU A 588 -18.06 -7.96 20.73
N ILE A 589 -17.61 -7.81 21.94
CA ILE A 589 -16.89 -6.64 22.42
C ILE A 589 -15.41 -6.77 22.11
N LYS A 590 -14.81 -5.73 21.53
CA LYS A 590 -13.41 -5.66 21.15
C LYS A 590 -12.63 -4.84 22.18
N VAL A 591 -11.50 -5.41 22.65
CA VAL A 591 -10.61 -4.75 23.61
C VAL A 591 -9.15 -5.00 23.19
N GLY A 592 -8.28 -4.04 23.46
CA GLY A 592 -6.84 -4.24 23.30
C GLY A 592 -6.22 -4.94 24.52
N ASN A 593 -4.92 -5.15 24.48
CA ASN A 593 -4.17 -5.80 25.53
C ASN A 593 -2.82 -5.08 25.75
N PRO A 594 -2.63 -4.35 26.84
CA PRO A 594 -1.41 -3.60 27.11
C PRO A 594 -0.18 -4.51 27.32
N GLY A 595 -0.38 -5.79 27.70
CA GLY A 595 0.69 -6.78 27.88
C GLY A 595 1.28 -7.36 26.60
N LEU A 596 0.84 -6.88 25.40
CA LEU A 596 1.36 -7.36 24.13
C LEU A 596 2.84 -7.08 23.96
N GLN A 597 3.56 -8.07 23.46
CA GLN A 597 4.97 -8.00 23.10
C GLN A 597 5.14 -7.89 21.59
N PRO A 598 6.26 -7.31 21.10
CA PRO A 598 6.57 -7.27 19.68
C PRO A 598 6.70 -8.67 19.08
N GLN A 599 6.22 -8.84 17.84
CA GLN A 599 6.49 -10.03 17.03
C GLN A 599 7.71 -9.81 16.14
N PHE A 600 8.51 -10.84 15.92
CA PHE A 600 9.70 -10.79 15.07
C PHE A 600 9.48 -11.66 13.84
N SER A 601 9.92 -11.16 12.68
CA SER A 601 9.85 -11.90 11.43
C SER A 601 11.22 -12.07 10.79
N THR A 602 11.43 -13.23 10.17
CA THR A 602 12.55 -13.48 9.27
C THR A 602 11.96 -13.86 7.92
N ALA A 603 12.37 -13.17 6.87
CA ALA A 603 11.91 -13.41 5.51
C ALA A 603 13.08 -13.73 4.59
N MET A 604 12.89 -14.71 3.71
CA MET A 604 13.81 -15.12 2.65
C MET A 604 13.07 -15.13 1.33
N GLU A 605 13.71 -14.67 0.26
CA GLU A 605 13.15 -14.67 -1.08
C GLU A 605 14.22 -14.98 -2.11
N LEU A 606 13.91 -15.90 -3.02
CA LEU A 606 14.66 -16.13 -4.24
C LEU A 606 13.82 -15.65 -5.41
N GLY A 607 14.28 -14.60 -6.11
CA GLY A 607 13.56 -13.96 -7.20
C GLY A 607 14.31 -14.06 -8.51
N TYR A 608 13.59 -14.32 -9.59
CA TYR A 608 14.11 -14.28 -10.96
C TYR A 608 13.32 -13.26 -11.78
N LYS A 609 14.06 -12.37 -12.44
CA LYS A 609 13.51 -11.37 -13.36
C LYS A 609 13.99 -11.65 -14.76
N ALA A 610 13.06 -11.63 -15.71
CA ALA A 610 13.35 -11.58 -17.14
C ALA A 610 12.60 -10.40 -17.77
N ALA A 611 13.25 -9.70 -18.70
CA ALA A 611 12.67 -8.60 -19.44
C ALA A 611 12.96 -8.77 -20.93
N TRP A 612 12.01 -8.39 -21.78
CA TRP A 612 12.14 -8.38 -23.25
C TRP A 612 11.50 -7.12 -23.81
N THR A 613 11.62 -6.86 -25.07
CA THR A 613 11.19 -5.60 -25.69
C THR A 613 9.74 -5.21 -25.40
N THR A 614 8.84 -6.19 -25.29
CA THR A 614 7.40 -5.97 -25.12
C THR A 614 6.88 -6.33 -23.74
N GLY A 615 7.74 -6.78 -22.83
CA GLY A 615 7.27 -7.24 -21.53
C GLY A 615 8.35 -7.58 -20.52
N SER A 616 7.90 -8.03 -19.35
CA SER A 616 8.75 -8.51 -18.28
C SER A 616 8.02 -9.49 -17.40
N VAL A 617 8.75 -10.36 -16.74
CA VAL A 617 8.26 -11.27 -15.72
C VAL A 617 9.16 -11.20 -14.49
N TYR A 618 8.57 -11.25 -13.33
CA TYR A 618 9.23 -11.48 -12.05
C TYR A 618 8.58 -12.67 -11.36
N ALA A 619 9.34 -13.72 -11.12
CA ALA A 619 8.94 -14.91 -10.38
C ALA A 619 9.75 -14.99 -9.08
N ALA A 620 9.10 -15.25 -7.96
CA ALA A 620 9.78 -15.39 -6.68
C ALA A 620 9.26 -16.59 -5.90
N ALA A 621 10.15 -17.28 -5.20
CA ALA A 621 9.82 -18.19 -4.11
C ALA A 621 10.18 -17.51 -2.79
N PHE A 622 9.30 -17.60 -1.81
CA PHE A 622 9.51 -16.93 -0.52
C PHE A 622 9.20 -17.85 0.66
N HIS A 623 9.89 -17.59 1.74
CA HIS A 623 9.62 -18.17 3.06
C HIS A 623 9.64 -17.08 4.11
N GLN A 624 8.61 -17.02 4.94
CA GLN A 624 8.51 -16.08 6.05
C GLN A 624 8.19 -16.84 7.33
N LEU A 625 8.96 -16.56 8.38
CA LEU A 625 8.77 -17.05 9.73
C LEU A 625 8.41 -15.87 10.63
N VAL A 626 7.36 -15.98 11.42
CA VAL A 626 6.92 -14.96 12.38
C VAL A 626 6.80 -15.60 13.75
N ASP A 627 7.52 -15.08 14.73
CA ASP A 627 7.47 -15.50 16.13
C ASP A 627 6.64 -14.52 16.96
N GLY A 628 5.78 -15.04 17.85
CA GLY A 628 4.94 -14.24 18.74
C GLY A 628 3.84 -13.46 18.01
N THR A 629 3.17 -14.09 17.03
CA THR A 629 2.18 -13.45 16.15
C THR A 629 1.13 -12.67 16.93
N ILE A 630 1.01 -11.35 16.70
CA ILE A 630 -0.03 -10.51 17.30
C ILE A 630 -1.35 -10.79 16.58
N THR A 631 -2.34 -11.28 17.31
CA THR A 631 -3.61 -11.70 16.73
C THR A 631 -4.77 -11.49 17.72
N ARG A 632 -6.00 -11.42 17.23
CA ARG A 632 -7.19 -11.34 18.07
C ARG A 632 -7.74 -12.73 18.37
N ILE A 633 -8.05 -12.97 19.63
CA ILE A 633 -8.69 -14.20 20.11
C ILE A 633 -10.03 -13.87 20.73
N THR A 634 -11.05 -14.58 20.26
CA THR A 634 -12.41 -14.48 20.78
C THR A 634 -12.62 -15.57 21.84
N THR A 635 -13.11 -15.16 23.00
CA THR A 635 -13.49 -16.05 24.11
C THR A 635 -14.93 -15.74 24.53
N GLN A 636 -15.63 -16.77 25.03
CA GLN A 636 -16.96 -16.63 25.62
C GLN A 636 -16.82 -16.39 27.13
N VAL A 637 -17.58 -15.45 27.66
CA VAL A 637 -17.75 -15.29 29.11
C VAL A 637 -18.55 -16.48 29.64
N PRO A 638 -18.07 -17.20 30.65
CA PRO A 638 -18.75 -18.38 31.19
C PRO A 638 -20.21 -18.09 31.56
N GLY A 639 -21.14 -18.96 31.16
CA GLY A 639 -22.56 -18.82 31.43
C GLY A 639 -23.27 -17.67 30.72
N SER A 640 -22.67 -17.07 29.68
CA SER A 640 -23.21 -15.95 28.93
C SER A 640 -23.07 -16.13 27.43
N VAL A 641 -23.88 -15.44 26.64
CA VAL A 641 -23.72 -15.31 25.19
C VAL A 641 -22.70 -14.25 24.78
N LEU A 642 -22.09 -13.54 25.74
CA LEU A 642 -21.11 -12.49 25.50
C LEU A 642 -19.79 -13.07 25.02
N LEU A 643 -19.27 -12.48 23.98
CA LEU A 643 -17.97 -12.79 23.40
C LEU A 643 -17.05 -11.58 23.51
N TYR A 644 -15.82 -11.81 23.91
CA TYR A 644 -14.77 -10.80 23.94
C TYR A 644 -13.67 -11.14 22.94
N ASN A 645 -13.29 -10.18 22.15
CA ASN A 645 -12.28 -10.30 21.11
C ASN A 645 -11.07 -9.45 21.50
N VAL A 646 -10.04 -10.09 22.09
CA VAL A 646 -8.88 -9.45 22.71
C VAL A 646 -7.61 -9.79 21.93
N PHE A 647 -6.70 -8.83 21.78
CA PHE A 647 -5.41 -9.09 21.17
C PHE A 647 -4.50 -9.93 22.07
N GLN A 648 -3.79 -10.89 21.47
CA GLN A 648 -2.87 -11.79 22.13
C GLN A 648 -1.61 -12.00 21.29
N ASN A 649 -0.50 -12.37 21.95
CA ASN A 649 0.63 -12.95 21.24
C ASN A 649 0.34 -14.45 21.03
N GLY A 650 0.15 -14.82 19.80
CA GLY A 650 -0.12 -16.18 19.37
C GLY A 650 1.15 -17.01 19.15
N GLY A 651 0.96 -18.19 18.58
CA GLY A 651 2.02 -19.09 18.20
C GLY A 651 2.88 -18.59 17.02
N ARG A 652 3.84 -19.43 16.64
CA ARG A 652 4.68 -19.21 15.46
C ARG A 652 3.86 -19.39 14.19
N SER A 653 4.03 -18.48 13.24
CA SER A 653 3.43 -18.56 11.90
C SER A 653 4.51 -18.75 10.84
N ARG A 654 4.25 -19.63 9.87
CA ARG A 654 5.12 -19.86 8.70
C ARG A 654 4.31 -19.70 7.43
N SER A 655 4.84 -18.92 6.48
CA SER A 655 4.28 -18.80 5.12
C SER A 655 5.34 -19.16 4.10
N THR A 656 5.08 -20.16 3.27
CA THR A 656 5.98 -20.57 2.17
C THR A 656 5.19 -20.59 0.88
N GLY A 657 5.70 -19.96 -0.16
CA GLY A 657 4.97 -19.84 -1.41
C GLY A 657 5.76 -19.29 -2.57
N SER A 658 5.04 -19.04 -3.66
CA SER A 658 5.57 -18.45 -4.88
C SER A 658 4.70 -17.28 -5.32
N GLU A 659 5.33 -16.32 -5.96
CA GLU A 659 4.69 -15.13 -6.54
C GLU A 659 5.16 -14.97 -7.98
N LEU A 660 4.23 -14.63 -8.87
CA LEU A 660 4.50 -14.26 -10.26
C LEU A 660 3.90 -12.88 -10.51
N THR A 661 4.67 -11.98 -11.08
CA THR A 661 4.18 -10.71 -11.63
C THR A 661 4.65 -10.59 -13.06
N TRP A 662 3.77 -10.26 -14.00
CA TRP A 662 4.10 -10.14 -15.39
C TRP A 662 3.43 -8.93 -16.03
N LYS A 663 4.11 -8.35 -17.02
CA LYS A 663 3.61 -7.28 -17.87
C LYS A 663 3.92 -7.64 -19.32
N GLN A 664 2.93 -7.52 -20.19
CA GLN A 664 3.06 -7.81 -21.61
C GLN A 664 2.33 -6.78 -22.45
N THR A 665 3.02 -6.13 -23.34
CA THR A 665 2.43 -5.36 -24.44
C THR A 665 2.24 -6.32 -25.61
N VAL A 666 0.98 -6.73 -25.83
CA VAL A 666 0.62 -7.69 -26.88
C VAL A 666 0.63 -7.00 -28.24
N SER A 667 0.16 -5.76 -28.27
CA SER A 667 0.14 -4.90 -29.47
C SER A 667 0.14 -3.43 -29.05
N ARG A 668 0.17 -2.51 -29.99
CA ARG A 668 0.00 -1.06 -29.71
C ARG A 668 -1.33 -0.77 -29.01
N ALA A 669 -2.35 -1.58 -29.28
CA ALA A 669 -3.68 -1.43 -28.71
C ALA A 669 -3.88 -2.17 -27.40
N VAL A 670 -3.14 -3.25 -27.10
CA VAL A 670 -3.40 -4.14 -25.96
C VAL A 670 -2.17 -4.30 -25.10
N SER A 671 -2.30 -4.01 -23.80
CA SER A 671 -1.31 -4.32 -22.77
C SER A 671 -1.96 -5.04 -21.59
N LEU A 672 -1.28 -6.05 -21.08
CA LEU A 672 -1.71 -6.88 -19.96
C LEU A 672 -0.71 -6.74 -18.82
N THR A 673 -1.23 -6.67 -17.60
CA THR A 673 -0.44 -6.74 -16.37
C THR A 673 -1.12 -7.72 -15.43
N GLY A 674 -0.39 -8.70 -14.93
CA GLY A 674 -0.96 -9.70 -14.03
C GLY A 674 -0.04 -10.03 -12.87
N SER A 675 -0.63 -10.56 -11.81
CA SER A 675 0.09 -11.20 -10.72
C SER A 675 -0.69 -12.40 -10.20
N ALA A 676 0.04 -13.39 -9.73
CA ALA A 676 -0.51 -14.54 -9.02
C ALA A 676 0.40 -14.87 -7.84
N SER A 677 -0.15 -15.26 -6.73
CA SER A 677 0.58 -15.81 -5.59
C SER A 677 -0.14 -17.04 -5.06
N VAL A 678 0.64 -18.04 -4.68
CA VAL A 678 0.16 -19.24 -3.98
C VAL A 678 1.10 -19.49 -2.82
N PHE A 679 0.56 -19.65 -1.63
CA PHE A 679 1.35 -19.91 -0.43
C PHE A 679 0.62 -20.82 0.54
N ARG A 680 1.40 -21.60 1.25
CA ARG A 680 0.93 -22.41 2.38
C ARG A 680 1.26 -21.68 3.67
N ARG A 681 0.20 -21.37 4.45
CA ARG A 681 0.34 -20.78 5.77
C ARG A 681 0.09 -21.85 6.83
N THR A 682 0.96 -21.88 7.84
CA THR A 682 0.81 -22.71 9.04
C THR A 682 0.92 -21.79 10.24
N VAL A 683 -0.02 -21.90 11.17
CA VAL A 683 0.03 -21.29 12.50
C VAL A 683 0.10 -22.44 13.50
N ASP A 684 1.15 -22.47 14.30
CA ASP A 684 1.32 -23.52 15.33
C ASP A 684 0.26 -23.37 16.43
N ALA A 685 -0.05 -24.45 17.12
CA ALA A 685 -0.96 -24.42 18.26
C ALA A 685 -0.42 -23.49 19.36
N PHE A 686 -1.32 -22.77 20.00
CA PHE A 686 -0.99 -21.92 21.15
C PHE A 686 -2.18 -21.82 22.11
N SER A 687 -1.89 -21.45 23.36
CA SER A 687 -2.88 -21.24 24.41
C SER A 687 -2.50 -20.04 25.25
N GLY A 688 -3.45 -19.51 25.97
CA GLY A 688 -3.25 -18.38 26.87
C GLY A 688 -4.50 -18.05 27.68
N VAL A 689 -4.52 -16.87 28.24
CA VAL A 689 -5.63 -16.36 29.05
C VAL A 689 -5.98 -14.97 28.57
N ASN A 690 -7.22 -14.76 28.15
CA ASN A 690 -7.79 -13.43 27.98
C ASN A 690 -8.06 -12.86 29.38
N GLN A 691 -7.52 -11.68 29.66
CA GLN A 691 -7.64 -11.06 31.00
C GLN A 691 -8.92 -10.24 31.14
N TYR A 692 -9.54 -9.80 30.05
CA TYR A 692 -10.71 -8.93 30.09
C TYR A 692 -11.99 -9.67 29.65
N PRO A 693 -13.14 -9.43 30.30
CA PRO A 693 -13.36 -8.66 31.54
C PRO A 693 -12.89 -9.44 32.79
N GLU A 694 -12.78 -10.73 32.70
CA GLU A 694 -12.28 -11.69 33.68
C GLU A 694 -11.38 -12.72 32.99
N PRO A 695 -10.46 -13.36 33.72
CA PRO A 695 -9.53 -14.33 33.12
C PRO A 695 -10.25 -15.55 32.52
N VAL A 696 -10.21 -15.72 31.22
CA VAL A 696 -10.76 -16.87 30.48
C VAL A 696 -9.64 -17.54 29.68
N ALA A 697 -9.37 -18.82 30.00
CA ALA A 697 -8.40 -19.61 29.26
C ALA A 697 -8.91 -19.93 27.84
N TYR A 698 -7.99 -19.95 26.88
CA TYR A 698 -8.25 -20.35 25.51
C TYR A 698 -7.16 -21.25 24.95
N ALA A 699 -7.52 -22.07 23.97
CA ALA A 699 -6.58 -22.85 23.18
C ALA A 699 -6.94 -22.71 21.69
N ALA A 700 -5.94 -22.42 20.88
CA ALA A 700 -6.06 -22.39 19.44
C ALA A 700 -5.25 -23.57 18.85
N PRO A 701 -5.88 -24.53 18.16
CA PRO A 701 -5.19 -25.65 17.57
C PRO A 701 -4.30 -25.20 16.41
N ARG A 702 -3.34 -26.06 16.05
CA ARG A 702 -2.56 -25.84 14.82
C ARG A 702 -3.47 -25.73 13.62
N GLN A 703 -3.26 -24.68 12.83
CA GLN A 703 -4.01 -24.43 11.60
C GLN A 703 -3.07 -24.42 10.40
N GLN A 704 -3.60 -24.87 9.26
CA GLN A 704 -2.86 -24.90 8.01
C GLN A 704 -3.80 -24.73 6.84
N LEU A 705 -3.43 -23.87 5.89
CA LEU A 705 -4.20 -23.64 4.67
C LEU A 705 -3.26 -23.24 3.51
N THR A 706 -3.59 -23.70 2.31
CA THR A 706 -3.03 -23.15 1.08
C THR A 706 -3.96 -22.06 0.58
N SER A 707 -3.42 -20.84 0.49
CA SER A 707 -4.12 -19.64 0.04
C SER A 707 -3.40 -19.01 -1.15
N GLY A 708 -3.94 -17.92 -1.68
CA GLY A 708 -3.32 -17.18 -2.77
C GLY A 708 -4.21 -16.07 -3.30
N ASN A 709 -3.70 -15.37 -4.29
CA ASN A 709 -4.48 -14.38 -5.03
C ASN A 709 -4.05 -14.34 -6.49
N GLY A 710 -4.98 -13.87 -7.34
CA GLY A 710 -4.74 -13.62 -8.75
C GLY A 710 -5.29 -12.27 -9.15
N LYS A 711 -4.54 -11.49 -9.93
CA LYS A 711 -4.97 -10.21 -10.47
C LYS A 711 -4.60 -10.12 -11.94
N LEU A 712 -5.52 -9.57 -12.72
CA LEU A 712 -5.30 -9.30 -14.14
C LEU A 712 -5.86 -7.92 -14.48
N ASN A 713 -5.02 -7.09 -15.06
CA ASN A 713 -5.38 -5.79 -15.63
C ASN A 713 -5.12 -5.83 -17.13
N ALA A 714 -6.16 -5.64 -17.93
CA ALA A 714 -6.10 -5.53 -19.38
C ALA A 714 -6.42 -4.09 -19.78
N MET A 715 -5.48 -3.44 -20.48
CA MET A 715 -5.64 -2.08 -21.01
C MET A 715 -5.74 -2.15 -22.53
N LEU A 716 -6.85 -1.62 -23.06
CA LEU A 716 -7.08 -1.47 -24.48
C LEU A 716 -6.98 0.02 -24.84
N ARG A 717 -6.11 0.36 -25.79
CA ARG A 717 -6.00 1.68 -26.39
C ARG A 717 -6.65 1.66 -27.77
N LEU A 718 -7.74 2.39 -27.90
CA LEU A 718 -8.55 2.44 -29.11
C LEU A 718 -8.29 3.73 -29.89
N PRO A 719 -8.66 3.81 -31.17
CA PRO A 719 -8.56 5.04 -31.96
C PRO A 719 -9.24 6.23 -31.30
N ARG A 720 -8.80 7.45 -31.64
CA ARG A 720 -9.31 8.70 -31.10
C ARG A 720 -9.18 8.86 -29.59
N ASP A 721 -8.07 8.36 -28.99
CA ASP A 721 -7.71 8.49 -27.59
C ASP A 721 -8.69 7.88 -26.58
N TRP A 722 -9.42 6.85 -27.00
CA TRP A 722 -10.17 6.01 -26.07
C TRP A 722 -9.26 4.98 -25.40
N GLN A 723 -9.45 4.78 -24.10
CA GLN A 723 -8.79 3.73 -23.33
C GLN A 723 -9.86 2.99 -22.54
N VAL A 724 -9.78 1.66 -22.54
CA VAL A 724 -10.65 0.78 -21.75
C VAL A 724 -9.77 -0.10 -20.88
N GLN A 725 -10.07 -0.16 -19.60
CA GLN A 725 -9.40 -1.05 -18.64
C GLN A 725 -10.40 -2.04 -18.08
N LEU A 726 -9.99 -3.32 -18.05
CA LEU A 726 -10.64 -4.40 -17.30
C LEU A 726 -9.69 -4.83 -16.20
N SER A 727 -10.17 -4.86 -14.96
CA SER A 727 -9.39 -5.32 -13.80
C SER A 727 -10.14 -6.42 -13.07
N SER A 728 -9.54 -7.58 -12.91
CA SER A 728 -10.10 -8.68 -12.13
C SER A 728 -9.20 -9.02 -10.93
N VAL A 729 -9.83 -9.33 -9.82
CA VAL A 729 -9.17 -9.71 -8.56
C VAL A 729 -9.84 -10.97 -8.02
N TYR A 730 -9.08 -12.02 -7.82
CA TYR A 730 -9.48 -13.23 -7.12
C TYR A 730 -8.64 -13.41 -5.85
N LEU A 731 -9.31 -13.65 -4.73
CA LEU A 731 -8.69 -13.94 -3.43
C LEU A 731 -9.15 -15.34 -3.01
N ALA A 732 -8.21 -16.27 -2.83
CA ALA A 732 -8.51 -17.61 -2.32
C ALA A 732 -8.85 -17.54 -0.82
N PRO A 733 -9.45 -18.59 -0.24
CA PRO A 733 -9.70 -18.67 1.20
C PRO A 733 -8.39 -18.46 1.98
N ASP A 734 -8.47 -17.77 3.13
CA ASP A 734 -7.31 -17.54 4.00
C ASP A 734 -7.64 -17.84 5.48
N LEU A 735 -6.57 -18.04 6.28
CA LEU A 735 -6.71 -18.30 7.71
C LEU A 735 -7.06 -17.04 8.48
N LEU A 736 -7.99 -17.19 9.40
CA LEU A 736 -8.20 -16.30 10.54
C LEU A 736 -7.58 -16.94 11.80
N PRO A 737 -7.35 -16.17 12.87
CA PRO A 737 -6.73 -16.72 14.09
C PRO A 737 -7.44 -17.94 14.67
N GLN A 738 -8.76 -17.98 14.59
CA GLN A 738 -9.61 -19.06 15.08
C GLN A 738 -10.55 -19.61 13.96
N GLY A 739 -10.12 -19.55 12.68
CA GLY A 739 -10.97 -20.00 11.61
C GLY A 739 -10.50 -19.64 10.22
N ARG A 740 -11.46 -19.28 9.33
CA ARG A 740 -11.13 -18.95 7.93
C ARG A 740 -12.09 -17.91 7.34
N ILE A 741 -11.60 -17.19 6.36
CA ILE A 741 -12.39 -16.37 5.44
C ILE A 741 -12.50 -17.07 4.08
N GLY A 742 -13.66 -17.00 3.42
CA GLY A 742 -13.94 -17.59 2.11
C GLY A 742 -13.26 -16.86 0.95
N SER A 743 -13.35 -17.44 -0.24
CA SER A 743 -12.85 -16.83 -1.49
C SER A 743 -13.71 -15.64 -1.90
N ARG A 744 -13.10 -14.71 -2.64
CA ARG A 744 -13.76 -13.49 -3.16
C ARG A 744 -13.29 -13.20 -4.57
N PHE A 745 -14.20 -12.67 -5.39
CA PHE A 745 -13.89 -12.24 -6.75
C PHE A 745 -14.50 -10.87 -7.01
N SER A 746 -13.81 -10.03 -7.76
CA SER A 746 -14.34 -8.77 -8.29
C SER A 746 -13.86 -8.52 -9.71
N LEU A 747 -14.71 -7.85 -10.49
CA LEU A 747 -14.42 -7.40 -11.85
C LEU A 747 -14.77 -5.91 -11.96
N ASP A 748 -13.77 -5.11 -12.33
CA ASP A 748 -13.90 -3.66 -12.48
C ASP A 748 -13.67 -3.27 -13.94
N VAL A 749 -14.37 -2.22 -14.40
CA VAL A 749 -14.27 -1.68 -15.74
C VAL A 749 -14.04 -0.18 -15.67
N GLY A 750 -13.13 0.33 -16.49
CA GLY A 750 -12.90 1.76 -16.65
C GLY A 750 -12.78 2.14 -18.12
N VAL A 751 -13.38 3.26 -18.49
CA VAL A 751 -13.29 3.86 -19.83
C VAL A 751 -12.82 5.29 -19.69
N LYS A 752 -11.77 5.67 -20.41
CA LYS A 752 -11.22 7.03 -20.43
C LYS A 752 -11.19 7.58 -21.85
N LYS A 753 -11.54 8.84 -21.99
CA LYS A 753 -11.46 9.61 -23.23
C LYS A 753 -10.70 10.90 -23.00
N SER A 754 -9.59 11.10 -23.71
CA SER A 754 -8.94 12.39 -23.78
C SER A 754 -9.71 13.31 -24.75
N VAL A 755 -9.97 14.55 -24.32
CA VAL A 755 -10.67 15.57 -25.06
C VAL A 755 -9.88 16.88 -25.04
N GLN A 756 -10.30 17.91 -25.85
CA GLN A 756 -9.68 19.23 -25.83
C GLN A 756 -8.14 19.16 -26.05
N GLN A 757 -7.70 18.37 -27.03
CA GLN A 757 -6.30 18.22 -27.39
C GLN A 757 -5.43 17.70 -26.22
N GLY A 758 -5.99 16.81 -25.38
CA GLY A 758 -5.30 16.22 -24.22
C GLY A 758 -5.36 17.06 -22.94
N LYS A 759 -5.94 18.26 -22.96
CA LYS A 759 -6.16 19.07 -21.77
C LYS A 759 -7.31 18.56 -20.90
N GLY A 760 -8.35 18.00 -21.52
CA GLY A 760 -9.52 17.43 -20.85
C GLY A 760 -9.46 15.90 -20.82
N GLU A 761 -9.95 15.30 -19.73
CA GLU A 761 -10.11 13.85 -19.58
C GLU A 761 -11.50 13.54 -19.03
N ILE A 762 -12.25 12.68 -19.72
CA ILE A 762 -13.52 12.10 -19.24
C ILE A 762 -13.25 10.66 -18.85
N VAL A 763 -13.71 10.26 -17.67
CA VAL A 763 -13.55 8.90 -17.15
C VAL A 763 -14.89 8.37 -16.68
N LEU A 764 -15.27 7.17 -17.15
CA LEU A 764 -16.40 6.40 -16.65
C LEU A 764 -15.85 5.10 -16.05
N ASN A 765 -16.22 4.73 -14.84
CA ASN A 765 -15.85 3.44 -14.27
C ASN A 765 -16.98 2.80 -13.46
N ALA A 766 -16.91 1.46 -13.37
CA ALA A 766 -17.77 0.64 -12.54
C ALA A 766 -16.90 -0.39 -11.79
N THR A 767 -17.02 -0.41 -10.47
CA THR A 767 -16.31 -1.37 -9.60
C THR A 767 -17.24 -2.54 -9.26
N ASP A 768 -16.66 -3.73 -9.03
CA ASP A 768 -17.35 -4.98 -8.72
C ASP A 768 -18.62 -5.21 -9.57
N LEU A 769 -18.45 -5.13 -10.90
CA LEU A 769 -19.55 -5.19 -11.88
C LEU A 769 -20.50 -6.37 -11.66
N LEU A 770 -19.98 -7.49 -11.16
CA LEU A 770 -20.75 -8.72 -10.90
C LEU A 770 -21.36 -8.77 -9.50
N ASN A 771 -21.05 -7.80 -8.62
CA ASN A 771 -21.49 -7.75 -7.21
C ASN A 771 -21.19 -9.07 -6.47
N THR A 772 -19.97 -9.58 -6.59
CA THR A 772 -19.54 -10.89 -6.06
C THR A 772 -18.54 -10.77 -4.92
N ASN A 773 -18.11 -9.58 -4.55
CA ASN A 773 -17.12 -9.35 -3.50
C ASN A 773 -17.79 -9.35 -2.10
N GLN A 774 -18.24 -10.50 -1.63
CA GLN A 774 -18.79 -10.72 -0.29
C GLN A 774 -17.80 -11.50 0.58
N ALA A 775 -17.80 -11.30 1.91
CA ALA A 775 -16.97 -12.07 2.84
C ALA A 775 -17.77 -13.07 3.63
N GLU A 776 -17.42 -14.33 3.45
CA GLU A 776 -17.89 -15.42 4.33
C GLU A 776 -16.82 -15.72 5.36
N ARG A 777 -17.19 -15.78 6.65
CA ARG A 777 -16.28 -16.08 7.75
C ARG A 777 -16.80 -17.21 8.60
N THR A 778 -15.88 -18.09 9.03
CA THR A 778 -16.15 -19.07 10.08
C THR A 778 -15.11 -18.88 11.18
N ILE A 779 -15.56 -18.69 12.41
CA ILE A 779 -14.72 -18.59 13.62
C ILE A 779 -15.15 -19.71 14.57
N ARG A 780 -14.18 -20.36 15.22
CA ARG A 780 -14.40 -21.41 16.20
C ARG A 780 -13.61 -21.08 17.47
N GLY A 781 -14.30 -20.81 18.55
CA GLY A 781 -13.73 -20.72 19.89
C GLY A 781 -13.82 -22.06 20.62
N THR A 782 -13.50 -22.05 21.91
CA THR A 782 -13.55 -23.25 22.76
C THR A 782 -14.98 -23.78 22.88
N ASN A 783 -15.97 -22.90 23.09
CA ASN A 783 -17.35 -23.30 23.39
C ASN A 783 -18.37 -22.68 22.41
N PHE A 784 -17.92 -22.17 21.26
CA PHE A 784 -18.81 -21.53 20.29
C PHE A 784 -18.28 -21.63 18.87
N ARG A 785 -19.21 -21.45 17.93
CA ARG A 785 -18.93 -21.28 16.49
C ARG A 785 -19.69 -20.08 15.95
N ILE A 786 -19.03 -19.24 15.15
CA ILE A 786 -19.66 -18.16 14.39
C ILE A 786 -19.52 -18.45 12.90
N VAL A 787 -20.62 -18.34 12.17
CA VAL A 787 -20.62 -18.31 10.69
C VAL A 787 -21.28 -17.02 10.28
N SER A 788 -20.57 -16.20 9.48
CA SER A 788 -21.12 -14.93 9.01
C SER A 788 -20.87 -14.70 7.53
N THR A 789 -21.75 -13.93 6.91
CA THR A 789 -21.63 -13.42 5.55
C THR A 789 -21.83 -11.90 5.58
N ASP A 790 -20.87 -11.16 5.10
CA ASP A 790 -20.89 -9.70 5.10
C ASP A 790 -20.90 -9.15 3.66
N TYR A 791 -21.83 -8.25 3.39
CA TYR A 791 -22.05 -7.57 2.12
C TYR A 791 -21.73 -6.07 2.31
N LEU A 792 -20.58 -5.64 1.80
CA LEU A 792 -20.20 -4.25 1.74
C LEU A 792 -20.63 -3.63 0.39
N GLU A 793 -20.75 -2.32 0.35
CA GLU A 793 -20.90 -1.61 -0.91
C GLU A 793 -19.60 -1.65 -1.70
N THR A 794 -19.51 -2.57 -2.65
CA THR A 794 -18.36 -2.71 -3.54
C THR A 794 -18.70 -2.27 -4.96
N GLN A 795 -19.99 -2.27 -5.32
CA GLN A 795 -20.49 -1.87 -6.64
C GLN A 795 -20.79 -0.39 -6.68
N VAL A 796 -19.96 0.36 -7.40
CA VAL A 796 -20.07 1.83 -7.54
C VAL A 796 -19.82 2.22 -9.00
N LEU A 797 -20.73 3.01 -9.57
CA LEU A 797 -20.58 3.65 -10.88
C LEU A 797 -20.11 5.09 -10.68
N ARG A 798 -19.10 5.56 -11.45
CA ARG A 798 -18.57 6.92 -11.37
C ARG A 798 -18.35 7.51 -12.77
N LEU A 799 -18.64 8.82 -12.90
CA LEU A 799 -18.31 9.64 -14.05
C LEU A 799 -17.47 10.83 -13.58
N GLY A 800 -16.31 11.00 -14.17
CA GLY A 800 -15.40 12.10 -13.85
C GLY A 800 -15.02 12.91 -15.07
N TYR A 801 -14.79 14.20 -14.84
CA TYR A 801 -14.16 15.11 -15.78
C TYR A 801 -13.02 15.85 -15.10
N SER A 802 -11.92 16.04 -15.82
CA SER A 802 -10.82 16.87 -15.35
C SER A 802 -10.18 17.66 -16.48
N TRP A 803 -9.69 18.87 -16.15
CA TRP A 803 -9.10 19.80 -17.09
C TRP A 803 -7.75 20.33 -16.59
N LYS A 804 -6.75 20.36 -17.49
CA LYS A 804 -5.39 20.86 -17.26
C LYS A 804 -5.23 22.23 -17.91
N PHE A 805 -4.67 23.18 -17.18
CA PHE A 805 -4.44 24.56 -17.65
C PHE A 805 -3.01 25.01 -17.47
#